data_5dc7f711f48fa4a893f175957e9236b5
#
_entry.id   5dc7f711f48fa4a893f175957e9236b5
#
_cell.length_a   1.000
_cell.length_b   1.000
_cell.length_c   1.000
_cell.angle_alpha   90.00
_cell.angle_beta   90.00
_cell.angle_gamma   90.00
#
_symmetry.space_group_name_H-M   'P 1'
#
loop_
_entity.id
_entity.type
_entity.pdbx_description
1 polymer ?
#
loop_
_entity_poly.entity_id
_entity_poly.type
_entity_poly.pdbx_seq_one_letter_code
_entity_poly.pdbx_strand_id
1 'polypeptide(L)'
;MNRDTIITVAKSVIIILILLAVVFALRAPAADLNLLPNEIKGNYVDSTGLPYFSEMDSYYNLRLTENYVDHGFVGDIKYDNNGTQMDMHRYAPDGNVINYELGIVYVTSFLHDMVNKFIGSHGIREVAFWTGAVIASLAVIPAFIFARRLTNDYGAIAATLIIVLAPNYFAHTFPGFFDTDMFYYIFSLFFIFFFVECLRTKNIALKVIYAILSIISIGLFSISWTGYIFYVGLMGIFAVVYLIACYIFNIGDDTDKNKYSHKLLWFIRQKEFLSIILLIVIGAIGITIFRGFDTTVGIFSNLLNLLSLQSAARVVGGFPNVLISVAEMQMPSMLGSGMASPFLASTNGVVNGIGGISVLFAGLIVLYILVSRVFKLRKVGTSGGNSKLKPTKGNRVSASKKIDDSNRFKLSLGELDLRGKSQDEIVETKRLTLLYACLFVVWTLITILAVTRGSRFITTIVLPFGLMTGIFIGFVSDYLKNKLDNDNWLTVIVVLCAFLVAVPLAVINLMWGVIAFIILLAIGLASIYLLKQKKSADNTSIPIKKYIAVALVVLALITPSVCGAYMTSNNVVPGTSDPMWNSMVWINQNTDNNTVITSWWDFGYLFEIAADRQVTFDGGSQSGDRAYWLGQAMTTSNLDYSAAIFRMLDSSGTKPQQDLYNVTGDYGKTTEILKEILPMDSQNAKKTLVDKYHLTDDQATKVVDGTHPANPRPVIFVASSDMLQKAGWWSYFGDWNFTNQSAQNYNYYVPTQQVVVEPNSVGKLNLLNSSGLLVNAVIQRGEGNNSTTAYTEALSAYNNSEIILNGTPYNPLNISNIMVIENGYLVKNESVGDVKNANYTLFLMGENNTYTPILIHNKLANSMFTKLYLLGGANQDVYTMVHMENGVSLWKVNFDKIGGGTSPTNTTNNR
;
A
#
# COMPACT_ATOMS: atom_id res chain seq x y z
N MET A 1 -15.93 -40.50 -12.63
CA MET A 1 -14.57 -39.94 -12.62
C MET A 1 -13.56 -41.10 -12.59
N ASN A 2 -12.59 -41.12 -13.51
CA ASN A 2 -11.56 -42.17 -13.53
C ASN A 2 -10.69 -42.13 -12.28
N ARG A 3 -10.17 -43.28 -11.78
CA ARG A 3 -9.31 -43.39 -10.59
C ARG A 3 -8.11 -42.42 -10.63
N ASP A 4 -7.47 -42.25 -11.77
CA ASP A 4 -6.33 -41.36 -11.95
C ASP A 4 -6.71 -39.87 -11.80
N THR A 5 -7.91 -39.49 -12.22
CA THR A 5 -8.47 -38.17 -12.02
C THR A 5 -8.75 -37.90 -10.55
N ILE A 6 -9.30 -38.88 -9.81
CA ILE A 6 -9.54 -38.78 -8.36
C ILE A 6 -8.21 -38.57 -7.62
N ILE A 7 -7.20 -39.39 -7.93
CA ILE A 7 -5.86 -39.28 -7.32
C ILE A 7 -5.25 -37.91 -7.58
N THR A 8 -5.36 -37.42 -8.79
CA THR A 8 -4.82 -36.10 -9.19
C THR A 8 -5.51 -34.95 -8.46
N VAL A 9 -6.84 -35.02 -8.33
CA VAL A 9 -7.62 -34.01 -7.59
C VAL A 9 -7.26 -34.06 -6.12
N ALA A 10 -7.25 -35.26 -5.51
CA ALA A 10 -6.90 -35.46 -4.10
C ALA A 10 -5.49 -34.91 -3.79
N LYS A 11 -4.51 -35.20 -4.66
CA LYS A 11 -3.15 -34.64 -4.54
C LYS A 11 -3.15 -33.11 -4.59
N SER A 12 -3.90 -32.50 -5.49
CA SER A 12 -3.98 -31.02 -5.61
C SER A 12 -4.63 -30.41 -4.37
N VAL A 13 -5.68 -31.03 -3.83
CA VAL A 13 -6.34 -30.59 -2.60
C VAL A 13 -5.37 -30.65 -1.41
N ILE A 14 -4.62 -31.75 -1.26
CA ILE A 14 -3.63 -31.89 -0.18
C ILE A 14 -2.55 -30.80 -0.30
N ILE A 15 -2.03 -30.52 -1.52
CA ILE A 15 -1.04 -29.47 -1.71
C ILE A 15 -1.63 -28.10 -1.34
N ILE A 16 -2.85 -27.79 -1.75
CA ILE A 16 -3.54 -26.54 -1.42
C ILE A 16 -3.67 -26.41 0.11
N LEU A 17 -4.10 -27.44 0.81
CA LEU A 17 -4.24 -27.41 2.27
C LEU A 17 -2.90 -27.18 2.99
N ILE A 18 -1.82 -27.82 2.52
CA ILE A 18 -0.48 -27.59 3.05
C ILE A 18 -0.03 -26.14 2.80
N LEU A 19 -0.24 -25.62 1.59
CA LEU A 19 0.14 -24.24 1.25
C LEU A 19 -0.68 -23.22 2.06
N LEU A 20 -1.98 -23.45 2.26
CA LEU A 20 -2.82 -22.63 3.15
C LEU A 20 -2.26 -22.59 4.57
N ALA A 21 -1.93 -23.75 5.13
CA ALA A 21 -1.36 -23.84 6.47
C ALA A 21 -0.01 -23.09 6.57
N VAL A 22 0.89 -23.26 5.59
CA VAL A 22 2.19 -22.57 5.56
C VAL A 22 2.03 -21.06 5.44
N VAL A 23 1.17 -20.61 4.53
CA VAL A 23 0.93 -19.19 4.28
C VAL A 23 0.30 -18.50 5.49
N PHE A 24 -0.65 -19.17 6.16
CA PHE A 24 -1.25 -18.66 7.40
C PHE A 24 -0.24 -18.66 8.56
N ALA A 25 0.54 -19.73 8.71
CA ALA A 25 1.56 -19.83 9.76
C ALA A 25 2.67 -18.75 9.64
N LEU A 26 2.96 -18.29 8.42
CA LEU A 26 3.89 -17.17 8.22
C LEU A 26 3.27 -15.81 8.58
N ARG A 27 1.94 -15.68 8.56
CA ARG A 27 1.23 -14.44 8.94
C ARG A 27 0.99 -14.33 10.44
N ALA A 28 0.71 -15.44 11.10
CA ALA A 28 0.31 -15.48 12.50
C ALA A 28 1.26 -14.76 13.48
N PRO A 29 2.61 -14.82 13.32
CA PRO A 29 3.54 -14.15 14.23
C PRO A 29 3.40 -12.63 14.30
N ALA A 30 2.69 -11.99 13.38
CA ALA A 30 2.40 -10.56 13.45
C ALA A 30 1.58 -10.19 14.72
N ALA A 31 0.79 -11.14 15.24
CA ALA A 31 0.05 -10.95 16.48
C ALA A 31 0.94 -10.98 17.74
N ASP A 32 2.19 -11.46 17.64
CA ASP A 32 3.09 -11.60 18.79
C ASP A 32 3.93 -10.33 19.06
N LEU A 33 3.91 -9.35 18.17
CA LEU A 33 4.67 -8.09 18.26
C LEU A 33 6.16 -8.31 18.60
N ASN A 34 6.81 -9.22 17.87
CA ASN A 34 8.17 -9.69 18.19
C ASN A 34 9.26 -8.61 18.09
N LEU A 35 9.01 -7.53 17.36
CA LEU A 35 9.94 -6.39 17.27
C LEU A 35 10.00 -5.59 18.58
N LEU A 36 8.89 -5.54 19.33
CA LEU A 36 8.81 -4.72 20.53
C LEU A 36 9.45 -5.41 21.74
N PRO A 37 10.23 -4.68 22.56
CA PRO A 37 10.68 -5.16 23.88
C PRO A 37 9.48 -5.56 24.76
N ASN A 38 9.67 -6.59 25.59
CA ASN A 38 8.57 -7.12 26.42
C ASN A 38 8.00 -6.08 27.39
N GLU A 39 8.84 -5.12 27.82
CA GLU A 39 8.49 -4.06 28.78
C GLU A 39 7.45 -3.09 28.21
N ILE A 40 7.43 -2.90 26.88
CA ILE A 40 6.54 -1.93 26.21
C ILE A 40 5.44 -2.59 25.40
N LYS A 41 5.48 -3.92 25.20
CA LYS A 41 4.41 -4.63 24.43
C LYS A 41 3.03 -4.36 25.00
N GLY A 42 2.90 -4.27 26.33
CA GLY A 42 1.65 -4.00 27.01
C GLY A 42 0.95 -2.73 26.54
N ASN A 43 1.72 -1.72 26.12
CA ASN A 43 1.20 -0.44 25.65
C ASN A 43 0.62 -0.51 24.22
N TYR A 44 0.72 -1.65 23.54
CA TYR A 44 0.28 -1.85 22.16
C TYR A 44 -0.81 -2.92 22.01
N VAL A 45 -1.40 -3.35 23.13
CA VAL A 45 -2.49 -4.32 23.18
C VAL A 45 -3.68 -3.73 23.93
N ASP A 46 -4.88 -4.06 23.49
CA ASP A 46 -6.08 -3.58 24.15
C ASP A 46 -6.45 -4.40 25.40
N SER A 47 -7.58 -4.08 26.01
CA SER A 47 -8.11 -4.78 27.20
C SER A 47 -8.42 -6.27 26.99
N THR A 48 -8.53 -6.74 25.73
CA THR A 48 -8.70 -8.15 25.37
C THR A 48 -7.39 -8.89 25.20
N GLY A 49 -6.26 -8.17 25.24
CA GLY A 49 -4.92 -8.71 25.01
C GLY A 49 -4.56 -8.83 23.53
N LEU A 50 -5.40 -8.35 22.61
CA LEU A 50 -5.08 -8.27 21.19
C LEU A 50 -4.32 -6.98 20.85
N PRO A 51 -3.33 -7.04 19.94
CA PRO A 51 -2.68 -5.84 19.43
C PRO A 51 -3.69 -4.85 18.81
N TYR A 52 -3.40 -3.56 18.92
CA TYR A 52 -4.11 -2.55 18.14
C TYR A 52 -3.90 -2.80 16.65
N PHE A 53 -4.79 -2.27 15.80
CA PHE A 53 -4.61 -2.41 14.35
C PHE A 53 -3.36 -1.67 13.88
N SER A 54 -2.77 -2.19 12.80
CA SER A 54 -1.49 -1.69 12.28
C SER A 54 -1.64 -0.45 11.41
N GLU A 55 -2.87 -0.15 10.95
CA GLU A 55 -3.16 1.02 10.13
C GLU A 55 -4.58 1.55 10.42
N MET A 56 -4.87 2.78 9.95
CA MET A 56 -6.07 3.51 10.40
C MET A 56 -7.35 3.10 9.66
N ASP A 57 -7.28 2.70 8.39
CA ASP A 57 -8.44 2.26 7.60
C ASP A 57 -9.11 1.02 8.23
N SER A 58 -8.34 0.21 8.97
CA SER A 58 -8.86 -0.91 9.77
C SER A 58 -9.90 -0.49 10.80
N TYR A 59 -9.75 0.68 11.41
CA TYR A 59 -10.71 1.21 12.37
C TYR A 59 -11.99 1.64 11.69
N TYR A 60 -11.91 2.25 10.51
CA TYR A 60 -13.08 2.57 9.71
C TYR A 60 -13.85 1.31 9.28
N ASN A 61 -13.14 0.32 8.75
CA ASN A 61 -13.75 -0.95 8.38
C ASN A 61 -14.40 -1.66 9.56
N LEU A 62 -13.77 -1.58 10.75
CA LEU A 62 -14.35 -2.12 11.98
C LEU A 62 -15.65 -1.39 12.33
N ARG A 63 -15.65 -0.05 12.35
CA ARG A 63 -16.81 0.76 12.68
C ARG A 63 -18.00 0.47 11.75
N LEU A 64 -17.76 0.41 10.42
CA LEU A 64 -18.79 0.01 9.46
C LEU A 64 -19.33 -1.39 9.73
N THR A 65 -18.47 -2.31 10.17
CA THR A 65 -18.87 -3.69 10.47
C THR A 65 -19.67 -3.78 11.78
N GLU A 66 -19.27 -3.04 12.80
CA GLU A 66 -20.02 -2.90 14.06
C GLU A 66 -21.40 -2.36 13.79
N ASN A 67 -21.52 -1.22 13.10
CA ASN A 67 -22.79 -0.64 12.71
C ASN A 67 -23.69 -1.65 11.96
N TYR A 68 -23.12 -2.41 11.02
CA TYR A 68 -23.87 -3.39 10.26
C TYR A 68 -24.37 -4.57 11.13
N VAL A 69 -23.56 -5.03 12.07
CA VAL A 69 -23.96 -6.11 12.99
C VAL A 69 -25.03 -5.63 13.96
N ASP A 70 -24.91 -4.39 14.47
CA ASP A 70 -25.82 -3.87 15.49
C ASP A 70 -27.20 -3.49 14.95
N HIS A 71 -27.27 -2.86 13.78
CA HIS A 71 -28.54 -2.35 13.25
C HIS A 71 -28.84 -2.64 11.77
N GLY A 72 -27.98 -3.46 11.12
CA GLY A 72 -28.23 -3.96 9.75
C GLY A 72 -27.92 -3.00 8.61
N PHE A 73 -27.28 -1.85 8.89
CA PHE A 73 -26.74 -0.91 7.89
C PHE A 73 -25.44 -0.27 8.40
N VAL A 74 -24.61 0.24 7.50
CA VAL A 74 -23.24 0.65 7.84
C VAL A 74 -23.08 2.09 8.33
N GLY A 75 -24.04 2.97 8.01
CA GLY A 75 -24.03 4.38 8.41
C GLY A 75 -24.60 4.62 9.79
N ASP A 76 -24.44 5.84 10.31
CA ASP A 76 -25.15 6.30 11.51
C ASP A 76 -26.62 6.59 11.21
N ILE A 77 -26.89 7.08 9.99
CA ILE A 77 -28.23 7.43 9.51
C ILE A 77 -28.47 6.78 8.15
N LYS A 78 -29.66 6.22 7.97
CA LYS A 78 -30.16 5.71 6.69
C LYS A 78 -31.44 6.45 6.32
N TYR A 79 -31.44 7.10 5.17
CA TYR A 79 -32.60 7.81 4.66
C TYR A 79 -33.56 6.86 3.92
N ASP A 80 -34.82 6.81 4.35
CA ASP A 80 -35.85 5.91 3.80
C ASP A 80 -36.18 6.18 2.32
N ASN A 81 -36.05 7.42 1.87
CA ASN A 81 -36.48 7.86 0.53
C ASN A 81 -35.64 7.24 -0.61
N ASN A 82 -34.35 6.99 -0.38
CA ASN A 82 -33.42 6.52 -1.41
C ASN A 82 -32.41 5.48 -0.89
N GLY A 83 -32.50 5.10 0.38
CA GLY A 83 -31.57 4.17 1.00
C GLY A 83 -30.13 4.70 1.21
N THR A 84 -29.89 6.00 1.00
CA THR A 84 -28.58 6.64 1.23
C THR A 84 -28.21 6.52 2.70
N GLN A 85 -26.98 6.09 2.95
CA GLN A 85 -26.43 5.97 4.29
C GLN A 85 -25.38 7.06 4.52
N MET A 86 -25.49 7.72 5.67
CA MET A 86 -24.59 8.79 6.07
C MET A 86 -23.76 8.36 7.28
N ASP A 87 -22.51 8.70 7.26
CA ASP A 87 -21.61 8.65 8.40
C ASP A 87 -21.50 10.04 9.01
N MET A 88 -22.04 10.23 10.21
CA MET A 88 -22.09 11.52 10.89
C MET A 88 -20.86 11.77 11.76
N HIS A 89 -19.95 10.80 11.89
CA HIS A 89 -18.69 10.97 12.61
C HIS A 89 -17.58 11.55 11.72
N ARG A 90 -17.80 11.55 10.42
CA ARG A 90 -16.86 12.07 9.42
C ARG A 90 -17.20 13.49 9.01
N TYR A 91 -16.18 14.22 8.57
CA TYR A 91 -16.33 15.47 7.81
C TYR A 91 -17.25 16.50 8.46
N ALA A 92 -16.89 17.00 9.65
CA ALA A 92 -17.68 18.00 10.38
C ALA A 92 -17.96 19.26 9.53
N PRO A 93 -19.14 19.88 9.65
CA PRO A 93 -20.31 19.46 10.42
C PRO A 93 -21.26 18.52 9.66
N ASP A 94 -21.10 18.37 8.35
CA ASP A 94 -22.13 17.84 7.43
C ASP A 94 -22.23 16.30 7.44
N GLY A 95 -21.23 15.57 7.93
CA GLY A 95 -21.12 14.14 7.73
C GLY A 95 -20.72 13.79 6.30
N ASN A 96 -20.65 12.52 5.97
CA ASN A 96 -20.30 12.05 4.62
C ASN A 96 -21.18 10.88 4.19
N VAL A 97 -21.53 10.86 2.91
CA VAL A 97 -22.24 9.72 2.29
C VAL A 97 -21.28 8.53 2.22
N ILE A 98 -21.72 7.37 2.64
CA ILE A 98 -20.93 6.14 2.54
C ILE A 98 -20.99 5.63 1.09
N ASN A 99 -19.90 5.88 0.36
CA ASN A 99 -19.60 5.36 -0.96
C ASN A 99 -18.38 4.44 -0.89
N TYR A 100 -18.51 3.35 -0.16
CA TYR A 100 -17.40 2.44 0.13
C TYR A 100 -17.75 1.00 -0.28
N GLU A 101 -16.75 0.17 -0.54
CA GLU A 101 -16.91 -1.22 -0.91
C GLU A 101 -17.21 -2.08 0.32
N LEU A 102 -18.46 -2.52 0.46
CA LEU A 102 -18.96 -3.22 1.65
C LEU A 102 -18.62 -4.73 1.71
N GLY A 103 -17.85 -5.25 0.76
CA GLY A 103 -17.46 -6.66 0.76
C GLY A 103 -16.77 -7.11 2.04
N ILE A 104 -15.93 -6.25 2.63
CA ILE A 104 -15.25 -6.51 3.89
C ILE A 104 -16.23 -6.63 5.06
N VAL A 105 -17.22 -5.74 5.11
CA VAL A 105 -18.27 -5.74 6.13
C VAL A 105 -19.07 -7.04 6.08
N TYR A 106 -19.56 -7.42 4.89
CA TYR A 106 -20.39 -8.63 4.73
C TYR A 106 -19.61 -9.91 5.04
N VAL A 107 -18.35 -10.00 4.60
CA VAL A 107 -17.52 -11.17 4.86
C VAL A 107 -17.19 -11.28 6.33
N THR A 108 -16.84 -10.18 7.00
CA THR A 108 -16.48 -10.19 8.43
C THR A 108 -17.70 -10.48 9.31
N SER A 109 -18.85 -9.88 9.01
CA SER A 109 -20.10 -10.18 9.69
C SER A 109 -20.48 -11.68 9.56
N PHE A 110 -20.37 -12.23 8.33
CA PHE A 110 -20.58 -13.68 8.13
C PHE A 110 -19.60 -14.54 8.92
N LEU A 111 -18.31 -14.17 8.96
CA LEU A 111 -17.31 -14.90 9.75
C LEU A 111 -17.58 -14.79 11.24
N HIS A 112 -18.01 -13.64 11.73
CA HIS A 112 -18.41 -13.43 13.10
C HIS A 112 -19.56 -14.37 13.51
N ASP A 113 -20.60 -14.46 12.68
CA ASP A 113 -21.71 -15.38 12.91
C ASP A 113 -21.26 -16.84 12.91
N MET A 114 -20.36 -17.21 11.99
CA MET A 114 -19.80 -18.57 11.94
C MET A 114 -18.95 -18.91 13.18
N VAL A 115 -18.07 -18.01 13.58
CA VAL A 115 -17.23 -18.18 14.77
C VAL A 115 -18.08 -18.31 16.01
N ASN A 116 -19.05 -17.42 16.20
CA ASN A 116 -19.94 -17.47 17.37
C ASN A 116 -20.82 -18.74 17.42
N LYS A 117 -21.20 -19.24 16.26
CA LYS A 117 -22.03 -20.46 16.16
C LYS A 117 -21.22 -21.75 16.43
N PHE A 118 -19.97 -21.84 15.99
CA PHE A 118 -19.21 -23.10 15.98
C PHE A 118 -18.03 -23.15 16.96
N ILE A 119 -17.46 -22.00 17.33
CA ILE A 119 -16.25 -21.92 18.16
C ILE A 119 -16.59 -21.38 19.54
N GLY A 120 -17.38 -20.34 19.67
CA GLY A 120 -17.75 -19.69 20.91
C GLY A 120 -17.97 -18.19 20.73
N SER A 121 -18.41 -17.52 21.80
CA SER A 121 -18.67 -16.07 21.75
C SER A 121 -17.38 -15.29 21.65
N HIS A 122 -17.21 -14.59 20.55
CA HIS A 122 -16.08 -13.68 20.27
C HIS A 122 -16.59 -12.31 19.82
N GLY A 123 -15.91 -11.25 20.21
CA GLY A 123 -16.23 -9.90 19.77
C GLY A 123 -15.94 -9.71 18.27
N ILE A 124 -16.67 -8.78 17.65
CA ILE A 124 -16.47 -8.48 16.22
C ILE A 124 -15.03 -8.01 15.93
N ARG A 125 -14.41 -7.25 16.84
CA ARG A 125 -13.01 -6.82 16.72
C ARG A 125 -12.02 -7.97 16.70
N GLU A 126 -12.25 -9.02 17.54
CA GLU A 126 -11.41 -10.23 17.55
C GLU A 126 -11.47 -10.94 16.18
N VAL A 127 -12.66 -11.07 15.62
CA VAL A 127 -12.85 -11.69 14.30
C VAL A 127 -12.22 -10.80 13.22
N ALA A 128 -12.44 -9.49 13.24
CA ALA A 128 -11.88 -8.54 12.29
C ALA A 128 -10.34 -8.57 12.28
N PHE A 129 -9.72 -8.69 13.46
CA PHE A 129 -8.26 -8.79 13.62
C PHE A 129 -7.65 -9.94 12.80
N TRP A 130 -8.33 -11.09 12.72
CA TRP A 130 -7.85 -12.27 11.98
C TRP A 130 -8.37 -12.36 10.54
N THR A 131 -9.43 -11.64 10.20
CA THR A 131 -10.12 -11.74 8.90
C THR A 131 -9.17 -11.51 7.73
N GLY A 132 -8.31 -10.47 7.79
CA GLY A 132 -7.35 -10.17 6.75
C GLY A 132 -6.43 -11.34 6.42
N ALA A 133 -5.84 -11.96 7.47
CA ALA A 133 -4.93 -13.10 7.32
C ALA A 133 -5.62 -14.35 6.78
N VAL A 134 -6.84 -14.63 7.25
CA VAL A 134 -7.63 -15.80 6.81
C VAL A 134 -8.01 -15.65 5.34
N ILE A 135 -8.65 -14.55 4.98
CA ILE A 135 -9.13 -14.30 3.61
C ILE A 135 -7.96 -14.25 2.63
N ALA A 136 -6.90 -13.48 2.94
CA ALA A 136 -5.73 -13.38 2.05
C ALA A 136 -5.03 -14.73 1.82
N SER A 137 -5.05 -15.62 2.80
CA SER A 137 -4.49 -16.97 2.64
C SER A 137 -5.25 -17.80 1.61
N LEU A 138 -6.57 -17.56 1.43
CA LEU A 138 -7.36 -18.24 0.39
C LEU A 138 -6.90 -17.93 -1.04
N ALA A 139 -6.10 -16.88 -1.26
CA ALA A 139 -5.47 -16.61 -2.56
C ALA A 139 -4.58 -17.76 -3.06
N VAL A 140 -4.14 -18.65 -2.16
CA VAL A 140 -3.47 -19.92 -2.52
C VAL A 140 -4.30 -20.72 -3.52
N ILE A 141 -5.63 -20.75 -3.39
CA ILE A 141 -6.53 -21.56 -4.22
C ILE A 141 -6.44 -21.14 -5.69
N PRO A 142 -6.82 -19.89 -6.08
CA PRO A 142 -6.74 -19.46 -7.47
C PRO A 142 -5.30 -19.42 -8.00
N ALA A 143 -4.31 -19.04 -7.18
CA ALA A 143 -2.91 -19.01 -7.58
C ALA A 143 -2.41 -20.42 -7.97
N PHE A 144 -2.68 -21.43 -7.13
CA PHE A 144 -2.29 -22.80 -7.42
C PHE A 144 -3.03 -23.38 -8.63
N ILE A 145 -4.34 -23.19 -8.72
CA ILE A 145 -5.16 -23.70 -9.85
C ILE A 145 -4.66 -23.08 -11.16
N PHE A 146 -4.43 -21.78 -11.19
CA PHE A 146 -3.97 -21.08 -12.38
C PHE A 146 -2.54 -21.52 -12.76
N ALA A 147 -1.60 -21.51 -11.82
CA ALA A 147 -0.24 -21.96 -12.07
C ALA A 147 -0.18 -23.43 -12.49
N ARG A 148 -0.98 -24.31 -11.85
CA ARG A 148 -1.06 -25.74 -12.18
C ARG A 148 -1.59 -26.00 -13.59
N ARG A 149 -2.38 -25.06 -14.14
CA ARG A 149 -2.84 -25.10 -15.52
C ARG A 149 -1.70 -24.82 -16.51
N LEU A 150 -0.75 -24.00 -16.13
CA LEU A 150 0.35 -23.53 -16.97
C LEU A 150 1.60 -24.43 -16.89
N THR A 151 1.80 -25.07 -15.73
CA THR A 151 3.04 -25.77 -15.44
C THR A 151 2.82 -27.05 -14.61
N ASN A 152 3.90 -27.71 -14.16
CA ASN A 152 3.85 -28.88 -13.28
C ASN A 152 3.68 -28.51 -11.80
N ASP A 153 3.60 -29.51 -10.89
CA ASP A 153 3.36 -29.28 -9.45
C ASP A 153 4.45 -28.42 -8.80
N TYR A 154 5.73 -28.59 -9.17
CA TYR A 154 6.85 -27.81 -8.62
C TYR A 154 6.72 -26.32 -8.96
N GLY A 155 6.46 -26.04 -10.23
CA GLY A 155 6.25 -24.68 -10.68
C GLY A 155 4.97 -24.06 -10.11
N ALA A 156 3.91 -24.84 -9.92
CA ALA A 156 2.67 -24.37 -9.34
C ALA A 156 2.82 -24.00 -7.85
N ILE A 157 3.51 -24.83 -7.06
CA ILE A 157 3.83 -24.55 -5.66
C ILE A 157 4.64 -23.27 -5.54
N ALA A 158 5.70 -23.15 -6.35
CA ALA A 158 6.57 -21.98 -6.30
C ALA A 158 5.86 -20.70 -6.72
N ALA A 159 5.10 -20.72 -7.82
CA ALA A 159 4.29 -19.56 -8.25
C ALA A 159 3.32 -19.12 -7.17
N THR A 160 2.64 -20.08 -6.52
CA THR A 160 1.69 -19.79 -5.46
C THR A 160 2.36 -19.10 -4.27
N LEU A 161 3.50 -19.62 -3.80
CA LEU A 161 4.23 -19.02 -2.69
C LEU A 161 4.77 -17.63 -3.04
N ILE A 162 5.36 -17.43 -4.22
CA ILE A 162 5.85 -16.14 -4.67
C ILE A 162 4.71 -15.11 -4.73
N ILE A 163 3.55 -15.49 -5.24
CA ILE A 163 2.39 -14.60 -5.35
C ILE A 163 1.84 -14.26 -3.97
N VAL A 164 1.51 -15.27 -3.17
CA VAL A 164 0.75 -15.05 -1.93
C VAL A 164 1.61 -14.52 -0.77
N LEU A 165 2.94 -14.70 -0.86
CA LEU A 165 3.92 -14.12 0.06
C LEU A 165 4.59 -12.87 -0.51
N ALA A 166 4.07 -12.30 -1.60
CA ALA A 166 4.60 -11.06 -2.16
C ALA A 166 4.59 -9.94 -1.12
N PRO A 167 5.70 -9.21 -0.92
CA PRO A 167 5.87 -8.30 0.23
C PRO A 167 4.77 -7.27 0.39
N ASN A 168 4.41 -6.56 -0.68
CA ASN A 168 3.37 -5.54 -0.63
C ASN A 168 1.97 -6.11 -0.32
N TYR A 169 1.65 -7.30 -0.82
CA TYR A 169 0.39 -7.96 -0.46
C TYR A 169 0.42 -8.52 0.96
N PHE A 170 1.54 -9.11 1.36
CA PHE A 170 1.72 -9.68 2.68
C PHE A 170 1.67 -8.62 3.78
N ALA A 171 2.31 -7.47 3.54
CA ALA A 171 2.34 -6.33 4.47
C ALA A 171 0.96 -5.71 4.74
N HIS A 172 -0.01 -5.93 3.85
CA HIS A 172 -1.37 -5.43 4.00
C HIS A 172 -2.40 -6.54 4.32
N THR A 173 -1.94 -7.72 4.76
CA THR A 173 -2.83 -8.88 4.95
C THR A 173 -2.40 -9.82 6.09
N PHE A 174 -1.67 -9.32 7.08
CA PHE A 174 -1.37 -10.07 8.32
C PHE A 174 -2.43 -9.78 9.40
N PRO A 175 -2.48 -10.54 10.52
CA PRO A 175 -3.38 -10.25 11.63
C PRO A 175 -3.21 -8.83 12.17
N GLY A 176 -4.30 -8.11 12.32
CA GLY A 176 -4.26 -6.69 12.70
C GLY A 176 -4.17 -5.71 11.54
N PHE A 177 -4.16 -6.18 10.29
CA PHE A 177 -4.36 -5.38 9.09
C PHE A 177 -5.72 -5.72 8.47
N PHE A 178 -6.74 -4.91 8.73
CA PHE A 178 -8.12 -5.18 8.37
C PHE A 178 -8.59 -4.24 7.28
N ASP A 179 -8.17 -4.53 6.03
CA ASP A 179 -8.47 -3.72 4.86
C ASP A 179 -8.87 -4.57 3.64
N THR A 180 -9.47 -3.93 2.66
CA THR A 180 -10.01 -4.49 1.42
C THR A 180 -8.94 -5.18 0.55
N ASP A 181 -7.67 -4.89 0.75
CA ASP A 181 -6.54 -5.52 0.06
C ASP A 181 -6.51 -7.06 0.18
N MET A 182 -7.12 -7.61 1.23
CA MET A 182 -7.22 -9.07 1.41
C MET A 182 -7.90 -9.78 0.23
N PHE A 183 -8.81 -9.12 -0.48
CA PHE A 183 -9.57 -9.69 -1.59
C PHE A 183 -8.82 -9.65 -2.93
N TYR A 184 -7.78 -8.86 -3.02
CA TYR A 184 -7.11 -8.48 -4.24
C TYR A 184 -6.68 -9.67 -5.09
N TYR A 185 -5.86 -10.59 -4.55
CA TYR A 185 -5.35 -11.72 -5.33
C TYR A 185 -6.38 -12.83 -5.54
N ILE A 186 -7.34 -12.98 -4.64
CA ILE A 186 -8.38 -14.00 -4.78
C ILE A 186 -9.21 -13.74 -6.03
N PHE A 187 -9.80 -12.56 -6.10
CA PHE A 187 -10.76 -12.25 -7.16
C PHE A 187 -10.08 -11.91 -8.48
N SER A 188 -8.94 -11.21 -8.48
CA SER A 188 -8.21 -10.92 -9.71
C SER A 188 -7.72 -12.19 -10.42
N LEU A 189 -7.15 -13.13 -9.66
CA LEU A 189 -6.69 -14.41 -10.24
C LEU A 189 -7.84 -15.29 -10.73
N PHE A 190 -8.95 -15.40 -10.00
CA PHE A 190 -10.11 -16.13 -10.46
C PHE A 190 -10.72 -15.49 -11.71
N PHE A 191 -10.87 -14.16 -11.73
CA PHE A 191 -11.38 -13.44 -12.87
C PHE A 191 -10.55 -13.71 -14.14
N ILE A 192 -9.24 -13.49 -14.08
CA ILE A 192 -8.34 -13.71 -15.22
C ILE A 192 -8.34 -15.19 -15.61
N PHE A 193 -8.25 -16.10 -14.65
CA PHE A 193 -8.24 -17.54 -14.90
C PHE A 193 -9.49 -18.00 -15.65
N PHE A 194 -10.67 -17.65 -15.17
CA PHE A 194 -11.92 -18.07 -15.80
C PHE A 194 -12.14 -17.39 -17.15
N PHE A 195 -11.72 -16.12 -17.30
CA PHE A 195 -11.75 -15.43 -18.58
C PHE A 195 -10.88 -16.16 -19.62
N VAL A 196 -9.66 -16.52 -19.26
CA VAL A 196 -8.72 -17.24 -20.14
C VAL A 196 -9.22 -18.67 -20.44
N GLU A 197 -9.78 -19.40 -19.45
CA GLU A 197 -10.34 -20.73 -19.65
C GLU A 197 -11.58 -20.71 -20.55
N CYS A 198 -12.39 -19.66 -20.49
CA CYS A 198 -13.50 -19.45 -21.42
C CYS A 198 -12.99 -19.34 -22.88
N LEU A 199 -11.91 -18.61 -23.11
CA LEU A 199 -11.29 -18.52 -24.44
C LEU A 199 -10.61 -19.83 -24.84
N ARG A 200 -9.99 -20.53 -23.89
CA ARG A 200 -9.21 -21.75 -24.12
C ARG A 200 -10.08 -22.96 -24.49
N THR A 201 -11.21 -23.17 -23.82
CA THR A 201 -12.02 -24.36 -24.00
C THR A 201 -12.78 -24.38 -25.34
N LYS A 202 -12.90 -25.56 -25.95
CA LYS A 202 -13.71 -25.77 -27.15
C LYS A 202 -15.16 -26.16 -26.84
N ASN A 203 -15.41 -26.67 -25.63
CA ASN A 203 -16.73 -27.12 -25.21
C ASN A 203 -17.61 -25.92 -24.85
N ILE A 204 -18.74 -25.75 -25.53
CA ILE A 204 -19.67 -24.62 -25.37
C ILE A 204 -20.23 -24.57 -23.96
N ALA A 205 -20.59 -25.70 -23.34
CA ALA A 205 -21.11 -25.71 -21.97
C ALA A 205 -20.08 -25.24 -20.98
N LEU A 206 -18.81 -25.67 -21.09
CA LEU A 206 -17.72 -25.20 -20.27
C LEU A 206 -17.39 -23.73 -20.52
N LYS A 207 -17.52 -23.22 -21.75
CA LYS A 207 -17.38 -21.79 -22.05
C LYS A 207 -18.37 -20.95 -21.25
N VAL A 208 -19.64 -21.34 -21.27
CA VAL A 208 -20.68 -20.64 -20.52
C VAL A 208 -20.42 -20.70 -19.02
N ILE A 209 -20.03 -21.85 -18.49
CA ILE A 209 -19.69 -21.99 -17.06
C ILE A 209 -18.52 -21.07 -16.70
N TYR A 210 -17.43 -21.07 -17.47
CA TYR A 210 -16.28 -20.21 -17.19
C TYR A 210 -16.63 -18.72 -17.36
N ALA A 211 -17.47 -18.36 -18.32
CA ALA A 211 -17.96 -16.99 -18.45
C ALA A 211 -18.74 -16.57 -17.20
N ILE A 212 -19.66 -17.39 -16.71
CA ILE A 212 -20.44 -17.12 -15.49
C ILE A 212 -19.49 -17.00 -14.27
N LEU A 213 -18.53 -17.92 -14.12
CA LEU A 213 -17.57 -17.86 -13.00
C LEU A 213 -16.66 -16.61 -13.06
N SER A 214 -16.28 -16.20 -14.28
CA SER A 214 -15.52 -14.96 -14.49
C SER A 214 -16.31 -13.74 -14.02
N ILE A 215 -17.63 -13.71 -14.31
CA ILE A 215 -18.52 -12.63 -13.92
C ILE A 215 -18.76 -12.60 -12.41
N ILE A 216 -19.01 -13.75 -11.83
CA ILE A 216 -19.16 -13.83 -10.37
C ILE A 216 -17.89 -13.31 -9.70
N SER A 217 -16.70 -13.68 -10.22
CA SER A 217 -15.43 -13.24 -9.67
C SER A 217 -15.26 -11.71 -9.78
N ILE A 218 -15.55 -11.10 -10.94
CA ILE A 218 -15.44 -9.65 -11.10
C ILE A 218 -16.54 -8.90 -10.36
N GLY A 219 -17.74 -9.46 -10.25
CA GLY A 219 -18.85 -8.91 -9.48
C GLY A 219 -18.51 -8.87 -7.99
N LEU A 220 -18.05 -9.97 -7.42
CA LEU A 220 -17.57 -10.01 -6.02
C LEU A 220 -16.39 -9.07 -5.81
N PHE A 221 -15.47 -8.98 -6.78
CA PHE A 221 -14.34 -8.05 -6.71
C PHE A 221 -14.81 -6.60 -6.69
N SER A 222 -15.81 -6.26 -7.49
CA SER A 222 -16.34 -4.90 -7.58
C SER A 222 -16.97 -4.39 -6.28
N ILE A 223 -17.58 -5.26 -5.48
CA ILE A 223 -18.15 -4.91 -4.18
C ILE A 223 -17.12 -4.97 -3.04
N SER A 224 -15.92 -5.49 -3.31
CA SER A 224 -14.88 -5.67 -2.31
C SER A 224 -13.70 -4.72 -2.48
N TRP A 225 -13.47 -4.16 -3.68
CA TRP A 225 -12.33 -3.28 -3.93
C TRP A 225 -12.51 -2.41 -5.18
N THR A 226 -12.27 -1.11 -5.07
CA THR A 226 -12.44 -0.13 -6.17
C THR A 226 -11.55 -0.41 -7.38
N GLY A 227 -10.38 -0.99 -7.16
CA GLY A 227 -9.40 -1.26 -8.22
C GLY A 227 -9.79 -2.37 -9.20
N TYR A 228 -10.96 -3.01 -9.06
CA TYR A 228 -11.45 -4.00 -10.04
C TYR A 228 -11.49 -3.45 -11.48
N ILE A 229 -11.70 -2.15 -11.65
CA ILE A 229 -11.73 -1.45 -12.95
C ILE A 229 -10.41 -1.63 -13.70
N PHE A 230 -9.27 -1.63 -12.99
CA PHE A 230 -7.95 -1.90 -13.58
C PHE A 230 -7.93 -3.26 -14.30
N TYR A 231 -8.49 -4.29 -13.68
CA TYR A 231 -8.53 -5.64 -14.26
C TYR A 231 -9.53 -5.78 -15.41
N VAL A 232 -10.65 -5.05 -15.36
CA VAL A 232 -11.58 -4.96 -16.50
C VAL A 232 -10.87 -4.32 -17.69
N GLY A 233 -10.14 -3.22 -17.49
CA GLY A 233 -9.32 -2.56 -18.51
C GLY A 233 -8.22 -3.44 -19.06
N LEU A 234 -7.46 -4.10 -18.18
CA LEU A 234 -6.41 -5.04 -18.54
C LEU A 234 -6.95 -6.15 -19.48
N MET A 235 -8.05 -6.79 -19.09
CA MET A 235 -8.64 -7.87 -19.87
C MET A 235 -9.31 -7.38 -21.16
N GLY A 236 -9.83 -6.15 -21.17
CA GLY A 236 -10.31 -5.49 -22.38
C GLY A 236 -9.19 -5.26 -23.41
N ILE A 237 -8.05 -4.70 -22.98
CA ILE A 237 -6.87 -4.50 -23.84
C ILE A 237 -6.31 -5.84 -24.31
N PHE A 238 -6.20 -6.82 -23.40
CA PHE A 238 -5.79 -8.19 -23.75
C PHE A 238 -6.71 -8.78 -24.84
N ALA A 239 -8.02 -8.65 -24.69
CA ALA A 239 -9.00 -9.18 -25.66
C ALA A 239 -8.80 -8.56 -27.05
N VAL A 240 -8.61 -7.23 -27.12
CA VAL A 240 -8.35 -6.53 -28.39
C VAL A 240 -7.03 -6.99 -29.01
N VAL A 241 -5.93 -7.03 -28.23
CA VAL A 241 -4.63 -7.47 -28.73
C VAL A 241 -4.67 -8.93 -29.21
N TYR A 242 -5.35 -9.80 -28.48
CA TYR A 242 -5.51 -11.20 -28.84
C TYR A 242 -6.34 -11.35 -30.13
N LEU A 243 -7.45 -10.61 -30.30
CA LEU A 243 -8.22 -10.60 -31.54
C LEU A 243 -7.40 -10.12 -32.74
N ILE A 244 -6.63 -9.04 -32.58
CA ILE A 244 -5.72 -8.54 -33.63
C ILE A 244 -4.70 -9.62 -34.00
N ALA A 245 -4.12 -10.28 -32.99
CA ALA A 245 -3.16 -11.37 -33.22
C ALA A 245 -3.84 -12.54 -33.95
N CYS A 246 -5.04 -12.98 -33.56
CA CYS A 246 -5.79 -14.01 -34.24
C CYS A 246 -6.08 -13.64 -35.69
N TYR A 247 -6.45 -12.39 -35.97
CA TYR A 247 -6.66 -11.88 -37.32
C TYR A 247 -5.39 -11.91 -38.19
N ILE A 248 -4.26 -11.45 -37.63
CA ILE A 248 -2.95 -11.41 -38.32
C ILE A 248 -2.46 -12.84 -38.64
N PHE A 249 -2.57 -13.74 -37.68
CA PHE A 249 -2.08 -15.13 -37.80
C PHE A 249 -3.10 -16.09 -38.44
N ASN A 250 -4.26 -15.61 -38.91
CA ASN A 250 -5.33 -16.38 -39.50
C ASN A 250 -5.74 -17.58 -38.61
N ILE A 251 -5.95 -17.33 -37.34
CA ILE A 251 -6.46 -18.33 -36.41
C ILE A 251 -7.98 -18.43 -36.57
N GLY A 252 -8.45 -19.58 -37.05
CA GLY A 252 -9.87 -19.86 -37.29
C GLY A 252 -10.06 -21.12 -38.10
N ASP A 253 -11.32 -21.45 -38.40
CA ASP A 253 -11.69 -22.63 -39.18
C ASP A 253 -11.49 -22.35 -40.68
N ASP A 254 -10.52 -23.03 -41.33
CA ASP A 254 -10.16 -22.80 -42.72
C ASP A 254 -11.24 -23.32 -43.69
N THR A 255 -12.15 -24.18 -43.22
CA THR A 255 -13.24 -24.74 -44.06
C THR A 255 -14.22 -23.67 -44.59
N ASP A 256 -14.36 -22.58 -43.84
CA ASP A 256 -15.27 -21.51 -44.20
C ASP A 256 -14.60 -20.32 -44.92
N LYS A 257 -13.25 -20.32 -45.06
CA LYS A 257 -12.51 -19.19 -45.62
C LYS A 257 -12.88 -18.84 -47.04
N ASN A 258 -13.13 -19.85 -47.84
CA ASN A 258 -13.54 -19.69 -49.24
C ASN A 258 -15.00 -19.29 -49.43
N LYS A 259 -15.81 -19.30 -48.37
CA LYS A 259 -17.22 -18.98 -48.36
C LYS A 259 -17.51 -17.47 -48.22
N TYR A 260 -16.54 -16.70 -47.75
CA TYR A 260 -16.69 -15.27 -47.49
C TYR A 260 -15.80 -14.43 -48.41
N SER A 261 -16.41 -13.46 -49.11
CA SER A 261 -15.72 -12.54 -50.00
C SER A 261 -14.71 -11.60 -49.28
N HIS A 262 -14.92 -11.37 -48.00
CA HIS A 262 -14.05 -10.51 -47.16
C HIS A 262 -13.51 -11.25 -45.94
N LYS A 263 -12.19 -11.16 -45.73
CA LYS A 263 -11.49 -11.75 -44.59
C LYS A 263 -12.10 -11.29 -43.24
N LEU A 264 -12.57 -10.05 -43.13
CA LEU A 264 -13.19 -9.51 -41.92
C LEU A 264 -14.49 -10.20 -41.57
N LEU A 265 -15.38 -10.48 -42.59
CA LEU A 265 -16.64 -11.18 -42.38
C LEU A 265 -16.42 -12.62 -41.91
N TRP A 266 -15.40 -13.28 -42.46
CA TRP A 266 -14.95 -14.59 -41.96
C TRP A 266 -14.51 -14.53 -40.49
N PHE A 267 -13.68 -13.53 -40.13
CA PHE A 267 -13.11 -13.39 -38.79
C PHE A 267 -14.16 -13.12 -37.71
N ILE A 268 -15.15 -12.26 -37.96
CA ILE A 268 -16.23 -11.94 -37.01
C ILE A 268 -17.06 -13.18 -36.63
N ARG A 269 -17.15 -14.17 -37.51
CA ARG A 269 -17.86 -15.42 -37.25
C ARG A 269 -17.04 -16.50 -36.55
N GLN A 270 -15.76 -16.24 -36.30
CA GLN A 270 -14.89 -17.19 -35.59
C GLN A 270 -15.27 -17.30 -34.12
N LYS A 271 -15.05 -18.50 -33.56
CA LYS A 271 -15.35 -18.82 -32.15
C LYS A 271 -14.63 -17.92 -31.16
N GLU A 272 -13.42 -17.46 -31.46
CA GLU A 272 -12.65 -16.55 -30.65
C GLU A 272 -13.33 -15.18 -30.50
N PHE A 273 -13.75 -14.60 -31.63
CA PHE A 273 -14.48 -13.33 -31.67
C PHE A 273 -15.78 -13.42 -30.87
N LEU A 274 -16.61 -14.45 -31.18
CA LEU A 274 -17.89 -14.67 -30.51
C LEU A 274 -17.72 -14.93 -29.00
N SER A 275 -16.66 -15.62 -28.59
CA SER A 275 -16.37 -15.86 -27.16
C SER A 275 -16.02 -14.56 -26.40
N ILE A 276 -15.31 -13.64 -27.05
CA ILE A 276 -15.00 -12.34 -26.44
C ILE A 276 -16.25 -11.46 -26.35
N ILE A 277 -17.08 -11.43 -27.41
CA ILE A 277 -18.36 -10.72 -27.36
C ILE A 277 -19.26 -11.28 -26.24
N LEU A 278 -19.33 -12.62 -26.12
CA LEU A 278 -20.05 -13.26 -25.02
C LEU A 278 -19.54 -12.78 -23.65
N LEU A 279 -18.23 -12.76 -23.44
CA LEU A 279 -17.60 -12.31 -22.17
C LEU A 279 -17.90 -10.83 -21.89
N ILE A 280 -17.88 -9.96 -22.91
CA ILE A 280 -18.20 -8.53 -22.75
C ILE A 280 -19.67 -8.36 -22.35
N VAL A 281 -20.60 -9.01 -23.09
CA VAL A 281 -22.06 -8.90 -22.84
C VAL A 281 -22.40 -9.44 -21.45
N ILE A 282 -21.94 -10.65 -21.14
CA ILE A 282 -22.19 -11.26 -19.84
C ILE A 282 -21.49 -10.46 -18.72
N GLY A 283 -20.29 -9.91 -18.98
CA GLY A 283 -19.56 -9.05 -18.02
C GLY A 283 -20.35 -7.77 -17.69
N ALA A 284 -20.88 -7.10 -18.70
CA ALA A 284 -21.74 -5.92 -18.51
C ALA A 284 -23.00 -6.26 -17.69
N ILE A 285 -23.67 -7.38 -18.00
CA ILE A 285 -24.83 -7.86 -17.23
C ILE A 285 -24.41 -8.11 -15.76
N GLY A 286 -23.29 -8.78 -15.54
CA GLY A 286 -22.82 -9.10 -14.20
C GLY A 286 -22.54 -7.85 -13.38
N ILE A 287 -21.79 -6.89 -13.90
CA ILE A 287 -21.52 -5.63 -13.20
C ILE A 287 -22.81 -4.87 -12.91
N THR A 288 -23.76 -4.87 -13.86
CA THR A 288 -25.09 -4.25 -13.65
C THR A 288 -25.84 -4.90 -12.48
N ILE A 289 -25.76 -6.22 -12.32
CA ILE A 289 -26.40 -6.93 -11.20
C ILE A 289 -25.76 -6.57 -9.86
N PHE A 290 -24.42 -6.46 -9.81
CA PHE A 290 -23.69 -6.21 -8.55
C PHE A 290 -23.59 -4.72 -8.17
N ARG A 291 -23.51 -3.81 -9.15
CA ARG A 291 -23.21 -2.38 -8.91
C ARG A 291 -24.23 -1.41 -9.51
N GLY A 292 -25.22 -1.92 -10.20
CA GLY A 292 -26.23 -1.09 -10.89
C GLY A 292 -25.83 -0.67 -12.31
N PHE A 293 -26.82 -0.16 -13.04
CA PHE A 293 -26.67 0.20 -14.46
C PHE A 293 -25.76 1.42 -14.67
N ASP A 294 -25.85 2.42 -13.81
CA ASP A 294 -25.06 3.66 -13.92
C ASP A 294 -23.55 3.39 -13.80
N THR A 295 -23.17 2.46 -12.91
CA THR A 295 -21.77 2.02 -12.80
C THR A 295 -21.30 1.34 -14.08
N THR A 296 -22.16 0.51 -14.69
CA THR A 296 -21.81 -0.18 -15.94
C THR A 296 -21.59 0.79 -17.10
N VAL A 297 -22.42 1.82 -17.22
CA VAL A 297 -22.25 2.89 -18.21
C VAL A 297 -21.01 3.72 -17.89
N GLY A 298 -20.78 4.02 -16.62
CA GLY A 298 -19.63 4.77 -16.15
C GLY A 298 -18.28 4.07 -16.31
N ILE A 299 -18.24 2.75 -16.49
CA ILE A 299 -16.98 2.00 -16.62
C ILE A 299 -16.13 2.55 -17.79
N PHE A 300 -16.73 2.89 -18.91
CA PHE A 300 -15.98 3.36 -20.07
C PHE A 300 -15.27 4.70 -19.79
N SER A 301 -15.95 5.65 -19.15
CA SER A 301 -15.34 6.91 -18.72
C SER A 301 -14.29 6.70 -17.63
N ASN A 302 -14.55 5.82 -16.68
CA ASN A 302 -13.61 5.46 -15.62
C ASN A 302 -12.36 4.76 -16.17
N LEU A 303 -12.51 3.89 -17.18
CA LEU A 303 -11.37 3.30 -17.89
C LEU A 303 -10.55 4.32 -18.67
N LEU A 304 -11.18 5.29 -19.32
CA LEU A 304 -10.46 6.38 -19.97
C LEU A 304 -9.69 7.23 -18.95
N ASN A 305 -10.30 7.52 -17.81
CA ASN A 305 -9.65 8.24 -16.71
C ASN A 305 -8.48 7.44 -16.12
N LEU A 306 -8.64 6.13 -15.95
CA LEU A 306 -7.58 5.23 -15.51
C LEU A 306 -6.45 5.11 -16.53
N LEU A 307 -6.79 5.02 -17.84
CA LEU A 307 -5.80 4.94 -18.91
C LEU A 307 -5.07 6.25 -19.16
N SER A 308 -5.72 7.40 -18.89
CA SER A 308 -5.05 8.69 -18.89
C SER A 308 -3.93 8.73 -17.84
N LEU A 309 -3.96 7.77 -16.87
CA LEU A 309 -2.94 7.56 -15.84
C LEU A 309 -2.34 8.90 -15.39
N GLN A 310 -3.21 9.91 -15.22
CA GLN A 310 -2.74 11.17 -14.72
C GLN A 310 -2.14 10.89 -13.34
N SER A 311 -0.86 11.18 -13.20
CA SER A 311 -0.32 11.46 -11.88
C SER A 311 -1.33 12.38 -11.21
N ALA A 312 -1.73 12.08 -9.98
CA ALA A 312 -2.70 12.90 -9.27
C ALA A 312 -2.39 14.36 -9.56
N ALA A 313 -3.37 15.07 -10.14
CA ALA A 313 -3.14 16.47 -10.49
C ALA A 313 -2.61 17.14 -9.23
N ARG A 314 -1.52 17.89 -9.31
CA ARG A 314 -0.93 18.54 -8.14
C ARG A 314 -1.89 19.53 -7.49
N VAL A 315 -2.84 20.04 -8.29
CA VAL A 315 -3.81 21.05 -7.92
C VAL A 315 -5.21 20.57 -8.29
N VAL A 316 -6.14 20.63 -7.35
CA VAL A 316 -7.56 20.35 -7.56
C VAL A 316 -8.36 21.50 -6.98
N GLY A 317 -9.21 22.14 -7.79
CA GLY A 317 -10.01 23.28 -7.32
C GLY A 317 -9.16 24.43 -6.73
N GLY A 318 -7.98 24.71 -7.29
CA GLY A 318 -7.06 25.75 -6.80
C GLY A 318 -6.21 25.36 -5.59
N PHE A 319 -6.52 24.27 -4.90
CA PHE A 319 -5.80 23.77 -3.71
C PHE A 319 -4.85 22.62 -4.06
N PRO A 320 -3.81 22.38 -3.24
CA PRO A 320 -2.95 21.23 -3.43
C PRO A 320 -3.76 19.93 -3.24
N ASN A 321 -3.50 18.96 -4.10
CA ASN A 321 -4.14 17.66 -4.00
C ASN A 321 -3.54 16.85 -2.85
N VAL A 322 -4.36 16.38 -1.92
CA VAL A 322 -3.90 15.60 -0.75
C VAL A 322 -3.21 14.30 -1.17
N LEU A 323 -3.58 13.71 -2.28
CA LEU A 323 -2.96 12.48 -2.79
C LEU A 323 -1.44 12.58 -3.02
N ILE A 324 -0.88 13.81 -3.12
CA ILE A 324 0.58 13.99 -3.20
C ILE A 324 1.31 13.64 -1.90
N SER A 325 0.61 13.66 -0.76
CA SER A 325 1.16 13.30 0.56
C SER A 325 1.04 11.81 0.87
N VAL A 326 0.26 11.05 0.08
CA VAL A 326 0.05 9.62 0.30
C VAL A 326 1.26 8.84 -0.20
N ALA A 327 1.97 8.15 0.71
CA ALA A 327 3.21 7.43 0.42
C ALA A 327 3.05 6.37 -0.68
N GLU A 328 1.92 5.70 -0.76
CA GLU A 328 1.61 4.67 -1.74
C GLU A 328 1.46 5.20 -3.17
N MET A 329 1.19 6.50 -3.33
CA MET A 329 1.09 7.17 -4.63
C MET A 329 2.45 7.70 -5.13
N GLN A 330 3.51 7.56 -4.33
CA GLN A 330 4.85 7.93 -4.76
C GLN A 330 5.44 6.87 -5.69
N MET A 331 6.21 7.33 -6.69
CA MET A 331 6.90 6.43 -7.62
C MET A 331 7.95 5.60 -6.86
N PRO A 332 7.88 4.24 -6.91
CA PRO A 332 8.83 3.41 -6.20
C PRO A 332 10.20 3.43 -6.87
N SER A 333 11.25 3.19 -6.06
CA SER A 333 12.58 2.90 -6.58
C SER A 333 12.61 1.54 -7.31
N MET A 334 13.54 1.35 -8.24
CA MET A 334 13.69 0.03 -8.90
C MET A 334 14.22 -1.03 -7.95
N LEU A 335 15.19 -0.66 -7.10
CA LEU A 335 15.81 -1.53 -6.11
C LEU A 335 15.69 -0.89 -4.73
N GLY A 336 15.53 -1.69 -3.69
CA GLY A 336 15.66 -1.22 -2.31
C GLY A 336 17.11 -0.82 -1.96
N SER A 337 17.30 -0.20 -0.82
CA SER A 337 18.61 0.22 -0.34
C SER A 337 19.45 -0.96 0.18
N GLY A 338 20.76 -0.91 -0.05
CA GLY A 338 21.73 -1.90 0.43
C GLY A 338 22.13 -2.97 -0.57
N MET A 339 23.37 -3.51 -0.42
CA MET A 339 23.98 -4.46 -1.37
C MET A 339 23.24 -5.80 -1.45
N ALA A 340 22.63 -6.28 -0.38
CA ALA A 340 21.86 -7.52 -0.35
C ALA A 340 20.42 -7.34 -0.84
N SER A 341 19.95 -6.08 -0.98
CA SER A 341 18.59 -5.76 -1.37
C SER A 341 18.10 -6.51 -2.61
N PRO A 342 18.83 -6.63 -3.73
CA PRO A 342 18.33 -7.33 -4.91
C PRO A 342 17.94 -8.79 -4.70
N PHE A 343 18.46 -9.43 -3.66
CA PHE A 343 18.22 -10.84 -3.34
C PHE A 343 17.10 -11.06 -2.32
N LEU A 344 16.49 -9.97 -1.82
CA LEU A 344 15.44 -10.02 -0.84
C LEU A 344 14.08 -9.67 -1.46
N ALA A 345 13.03 -10.23 -0.89
CA ALA A 345 11.68 -9.76 -1.09
C ALA A 345 11.34 -8.76 0.05
N SER A 346 11.01 -7.53 -0.32
CA SER A 346 10.61 -6.47 0.62
C SER A 346 9.70 -5.45 -0.06
N THR A 347 9.06 -4.60 0.70
CA THR A 347 8.21 -3.51 0.19
C THR A 347 9.00 -2.38 -0.49
N ASN A 348 10.33 -2.34 -0.27
CA ASN A 348 11.22 -1.28 -0.76
C ASN A 348 11.72 -1.57 -2.17
N GLY A 349 11.04 -1.05 -3.19
CA GLY A 349 11.44 -1.15 -4.58
C GLY A 349 10.72 -2.23 -5.38
N VAL A 350 10.69 -2.05 -6.70
CA VAL A 350 9.93 -2.90 -7.62
C VAL A 350 10.47 -4.32 -7.68
N VAL A 351 11.79 -4.47 -7.82
CA VAL A 351 12.44 -5.79 -7.93
C VAL A 351 12.27 -6.59 -6.65
N ASN A 352 12.38 -5.93 -5.50
CA ASN A 352 12.16 -6.55 -4.20
C ASN A 352 10.68 -6.94 -4.01
N GLY A 353 9.77 -6.08 -4.46
CA GLY A 353 8.33 -6.32 -4.36
C GLY A 353 7.82 -7.51 -5.16
N ILE A 354 8.46 -7.83 -6.30
CA ILE A 354 8.11 -9.03 -7.09
C ILE A 354 8.76 -10.33 -6.57
N GLY A 355 9.59 -10.28 -5.53
CA GLY A 355 10.26 -11.46 -4.97
C GLY A 355 11.77 -11.54 -5.26
N GLY A 356 12.40 -10.41 -5.63
CA GLY A 356 13.85 -10.30 -5.87
C GLY A 356 14.27 -10.54 -7.32
N ILE A 357 15.57 -10.37 -7.54
CA ILE A 357 16.19 -10.40 -8.88
C ILE A 357 16.04 -11.76 -9.59
N SER A 358 15.97 -12.85 -8.84
CA SER A 358 15.79 -14.20 -9.38
C SER A 358 14.40 -14.37 -10.02
N VAL A 359 13.36 -13.82 -9.42
CA VAL A 359 11.99 -13.81 -9.96
C VAL A 359 11.91 -12.93 -11.20
N LEU A 360 12.56 -11.75 -11.17
CA LEU A 360 12.65 -10.86 -12.33
C LEU A 360 13.25 -11.59 -13.56
N PHE A 361 14.42 -12.18 -13.41
CA PHE A 361 15.08 -12.87 -14.54
C PHE A 361 14.28 -14.09 -15.00
N ALA A 362 13.73 -14.90 -14.10
CA ALA A 362 12.89 -16.03 -14.47
C ALA A 362 11.69 -15.60 -15.32
N GLY A 363 11.01 -14.53 -14.89
CA GLY A 363 9.88 -13.95 -15.62
C GLY A 363 10.27 -13.40 -17.00
N LEU A 364 11.35 -12.63 -17.09
CA LEU A 364 11.83 -12.07 -18.36
C LEU A 364 12.27 -13.15 -19.35
N ILE A 365 12.91 -14.23 -18.89
CA ILE A 365 13.28 -15.37 -19.74
C ILE A 365 12.02 -16.01 -20.34
N VAL A 366 10.98 -16.25 -19.53
CA VAL A 366 9.71 -16.82 -20.02
C VAL A 366 9.05 -15.88 -21.02
N LEU A 367 8.98 -14.60 -20.73
CA LEU A 367 8.41 -13.60 -21.62
C LEU A 367 9.15 -13.56 -22.97
N TYR A 368 10.48 -13.55 -22.95
CA TYR A 368 11.32 -13.63 -24.15
C TYR A 368 11.03 -14.90 -24.99
N ILE A 369 10.94 -16.06 -24.33
CA ILE A 369 10.63 -17.32 -25.01
C ILE A 369 9.23 -17.28 -25.64
N LEU A 370 8.21 -16.76 -24.95
CA LEU A 370 6.86 -16.63 -25.48
C LEU A 370 6.82 -15.73 -26.72
N VAL A 371 7.46 -14.57 -26.65
CA VAL A 371 7.54 -13.62 -27.77
C VAL A 371 8.31 -14.24 -28.95
N SER A 372 9.45 -14.86 -28.70
CA SER A 372 10.26 -15.52 -29.74
C SER A 372 9.50 -16.64 -30.47
N ARG A 373 8.62 -17.35 -29.75
CA ARG A 373 7.75 -18.38 -30.35
C ARG A 373 6.72 -17.78 -31.29
N VAL A 374 6.11 -16.65 -30.93
CA VAL A 374 5.18 -15.95 -31.82
C VAL A 374 5.87 -15.58 -33.14
N PHE A 375 7.11 -15.07 -33.10
CA PHE A 375 7.88 -14.77 -34.31
C PHE A 375 8.23 -16.02 -35.14
N LYS A 376 8.55 -17.16 -34.50
CA LYS A 376 8.77 -18.42 -35.19
C LYS A 376 7.49 -18.93 -35.87
N LEU A 377 6.33 -18.82 -35.23
CA LEU A 377 5.05 -19.20 -35.82
C LEU A 377 4.70 -18.37 -37.08
N ARG A 378 5.10 -17.11 -37.14
CA ARG A 378 4.94 -16.27 -38.34
C ARG A 378 5.76 -16.80 -39.54
N LYS A 379 7.01 -17.22 -39.31
CA LYS A 379 7.87 -17.77 -40.37
C LYS A 379 7.36 -19.09 -40.97
N VAL A 380 6.73 -19.95 -40.17
CA VAL A 380 6.14 -21.20 -40.63
C VAL A 380 4.90 -20.98 -41.52
N GLY A 381 4.19 -19.88 -41.33
CA GLY A 381 3.03 -19.49 -42.17
C GLY A 381 3.40 -18.92 -43.54
N THR A 382 4.64 -18.40 -43.72
CA THR A 382 5.09 -17.80 -45.00
C THR A 382 5.81 -18.79 -45.94
N SER A 383 6.19 -19.97 -45.45
CA SER A 383 6.81 -21.05 -46.27
C SER A 383 5.79 -21.98 -46.92
N GLY A 384 4.71 -21.44 -47.45
CA GLY A 384 3.69 -22.17 -48.25
C GLY A 384 4.16 -22.40 -49.68
N GLY A 385 5.30 -23.01 -49.87
CA GLY A 385 5.82 -23.49 -51.17
C GLY A 385 6.15 -24.96 -51.08
N ASN A 386 5.35 -25.78 -51.69
CA ASN A 386 5.59 -27.18 -52.10
C ASN A 386 6.82 -27.90 -51.57
N SER A 387 6.82 -28.36 -50.33
CA SER A 387 7.65 -29.51 -49.94
C SER A 387 6.70 -30.69 -49.63
N LYS A 388 6.45 -31.51 -50.60
CA LYS A 388 5.90 -32.86 -50.44
C LYS A 388 6.85 -33.65 -49.52
N LEU A 389 6.56 -33.64 -48.20
CA LEU A 389 7.23 -34.55 -47.26
C LEU A 389 6.77 -35.98 -47.59
N LYS A 390 7.66 -36.75 -48.18
CA LYS A 390 7.53 -38.19 -48.33
C LYS A 390 7.33 -38.85 -46.97
N PRO A 391 6.36 -39.77 -46.80
CA PRO A 391 6.18 -40.54 -45.58
C PRO A 391 7.32 -41.55 -45.45
N THR A 392 8.19 -41.39 -44.48
CA THR A 392 9.18 -42.40 -44.09
C THR A 392 8.42 -43.53 -43.36
N LYS A 393 8.41 -44.72 -43.91
CA LYS A 393 8.00 -45.97 -43.26
C LYS A 393 8.91 -46.22 -42.07
N GLY A 394 8.37 -46.14 -40.88
CA GLY A 394 9.08 -46.45 -39.64
C GLY A 394 8.11 -46.86 -38.53
N ASN A 395 8.04 -48.13 -38.28
CA ASN A 395 7.58 -48.90 -37.13
C ASN A 395 6.36 -48.40 -36.35
N ARG A 396 5.28 -49.20 -36.54
CA ARG A 396 4.16 -49.26 -35.61
C ARG A 396 4.65 -49.68 -34.22
N VAL A 397 4.83 -48.72 -33.32
CA VAL A 397 4.87 -48.98 -31.90
C VAL A 397 3.42 -48.86 -31.40
N SER A 398 3.02 -49.91 -30.70
CA SER A 398 1.64 -50.21 -30.24
C SER A 398 0.91 -49.03 -29.62
N ALA A 399 -0.27 -48.79 -30.14
CA ALA A 399 -1.29 -47.95 -29.56
C ALA A 399 -1.84 -48.59 -28.29
N SER A 400 -1.20 -48.40 -27.15
CA SER A 400 -1.82 -48.66 -25.82
C SER A 400 -1.15 -47.77 -24.78
N LYS A 401 -1.71 -46.61 -24.57
CA LYS A 401 -1.70 -45.68 -23.46
C LYS A 401 -1.84 -44.25 -23.96
N LYS A 402 -2.91 -43.98 -24.72
CA LYS A 402 -3.37 -42.64 -25.03
C LYS A 402 -4.72 -42.44 -24.36
N ILE A 403 -4.76 -42.36 -23.06
CA ILE A 403 -5.93 -41.81 -22.38
C ILE A 403 -5.37 -40.98 -21.22
N ASP A 404 -5.66 -39.65 -21.26
CA ASP A 404 -5.77 -38.73 -20.18
C ASP A 404 -4.71 -37.63 -19.96
N ASP A 405 -3.84 -37.35 -20.94
CA ASP A 405 -3.02 -36.11 -20.88
C ASP A 405 -3.51 -34.98 -21.83
N SER A 406 -4.65 -35.19 -22.52
CA SER A 406 -5.18 -34.27 -23.54
C SER A 406 -5.80 -32.98 -22.97
N ASN A 407 -6.01 -32.89 -21.64
CA ASN A 407 -6.58 -31.71 -20.98
C ASN A 407 -5.56 -30.80 -20.32
N ARG A 408 -4.27 -31.14 -20.30
CA ARG A 408 -3.19 -30.33 -19.74
C ARG A 408 -2.35 -29.73 -20.84
N PHE A 409 -2.64 -28.48 -21.21
CA PHE A 409 -1.68 -27.69 -21.97
C PHE A 409 -0.57 -27.27 -21.02
N LYS A 410 0.51 -28.01 -20.97
CA LYS A 410 1.75 -27.52 -20.35
C LYS A 410 2.38 -26.56 -21.34
N LEU A 411 2.61 -25.32 -20.91
CA LEU A 411 3.41 -24.36 -21.65
C LEU A 411 4.87 -24.85 -21.63
N SER A 412 5.17 -25.89 -22.41
CA SER A 412 6.54 -26.42 -22.46
C SER A 412 7.43 -25.37 -23.13
N LEU A 413 8.40 -24.81 -22.43
CA LEU A 413 9.36 -23.85 -22.98
C LEU A 413 10.42 -24.51 -23.90
N GLY A 414 10.32 -25.81 -24.12
CA GLY A 414 11.15 -26.57 -25.07
C GLY A 414 10.91 -26.16 -26.54
N GLU A 415 11.72 -26.67 -27.47
CA GLU A 415 11.53 -26.39 -28.89
C GLU A 415 10.10 -26.71 -29.36
N LEU A 416 9.52 -25.79 -30.15
CA LEU A 416 8.22 -25.96 -30.75
C LEU A 416 8.38 -27.00 -31.90
N ASP A 417 8.30 -28.27 -31.56
CA ASP A 417 8.35 -29.31 -32.56
C ASP A 417 6.94 -29.55 -33.13
N LEU A 418 6.76 -29.11 -34.37
CA LEU A 418 5.52 -29.28 -35.12
C LEU A 418 5.59 -30.48 -36.08
N ARG A 419 6.71 -31.21 -36.09
CA ARG A 419 6.92 -32.35 -36.97
C ARG A 419 6.01 -33.53 -36.56
N GLY A 420 5.29 -34.07 -37.49
CA GLY A 420 4.38 -35.21 -37.23
C GLY A 420 3.08 -34.92 -36.54
N LYS A 421 2.72 -33.63 -36.29
CA LYS A 421 1.42 -33.22 -35.77
C LYS A 421 0.42 -33.08 -36.89
N SER A 422 -0.85 -33.38 -36.59
CA SER A 422 -1.96 -33.11 -37.49
C SER A 422 -2.16 -31.59 -37.70
N GLN A 423 -2.80 -31.21 -38.80
CA GLN A 423 -3.06 -29.78 -39.07
C GLN A 423 -3.87 -29.13 -37.94
N ASP A 424 -4.85 -29.83 -37.38
CA ASP A 424 -5.66 -29.36 -36.27
C ASP A 424 -4.86 -29.19 -35.00
N GLU A 425 -3.89 -30.07 -34.73
CA GLU A 425 -2.97 -29.93 -33.58
C GLU A 425 -2.01 -28.75 -33.76
N ILE A 426 -1.59 -28.44 -34.99
CA ILE A 426 -0.76 -27.29 -35.31
C ILE A 426 -1.54 -26.00 -35.10
N VAL A 427 -2.76 -25.91 -35.59
CA VAL A 427 -3.64 -24.73 -35.41
C VAL A 427 -3.94 -24.50 -33.94
N GLU A 428 -4.23 -25.56 -33.19
CA GLU A 428 -4.49 -25.45 -31.73
C GLU A 428 -3.23 -25.02 -30.98
N THR A 429 -2.07 -25.53 -31.29
CA THR A 429 -0.80 -25.12 -30.68
C THR A 429 -0.50 -23.66 -30.97
N LYS A 430 -0.77 -23.17 -32.20
CA LYS A 430 -0.64 -21.75 -32.56
C LYS A 430 -1.60 -20.89 -31.74
N ARG A 431 -2.87 -21.26 -31.66
CA ARG A 431 -3.92 -20.56 -30.93
C ARG A 431 -3.56 -20.39 -29.46
N LEU A 432 -3.17 -21.48 -28.80
CA LEU A 432 -2.80 -21.44 -27.36
C LEU A 432 -1.51 -20.67 -27.12
N THR A 433 -0.52 -20.78 -28.00
CA THR A 433 0.71 -19.99 -27.90
C THR A 433 0.43 -18.50 -28.00
N LEU A 434 -0.42 -18.08 -28.95
CA LEU A 434 -0.84 -16.68 -29.09
C LEU A 434 -1.63 -16.21 -27.88
N LEU A 435 -2.58 -17.01 -27.38
CA LEU A 435 -3.39 -16.70 -26.21
C LEU A 435 -2.52 -16.31 -25.00
N TYR A 436 -1.58 -17.20 -24.64
CA TYR A 436 -0.73 -16.98 -23.48
C TYR A 436 0.37 -15.94 -23.73
N ALA A 437 0.91 -15.83 -24.93
CA ALA A 437 1.89 -14.79 -25.25
C ALA A 437 1.24 -13.40 -25.18
N CYS A 438 0.06 -13.20 -25.78
CA CYS A 438 -0.67 -11.95 -25.67
C CYS A 438 -1.04 -11.64 -24.22
N LEU A 439 -1.49 -12.63 -23.45
CA LEU A 439 -1.83 -12.44 -22.03
C LEU A 439 -0.63 -11.91 -21.25
N PHE A 440 0.50 -12.61 -21.24
CA PHE A 440 1.65 -12.24 -20.44
C PHE A 440 2.32 -10.95 -20.92
N VAL A 441 2.37 -10.70 -22.25
CA VAL A 441 2.92 -9.45 -22.79
C VAL A 441 2.06 -8.26 -22.36
N VAL A 442 0.75 -8.32 -22.59
CA VAL A 442 -0.17 -7.23 -22.23
C VAL A 442 -0.19 -7.00 -20.71
N TRP A 443 -0.31 -8.09 -19.94
CA TRP A 443 -0.33 -8.02 -18.49
C TRP A 443 0.95 -7.38 -17.93
N THR A 444 2.11 -7.83 -18.38
CA THR A 444 3.41 -7.27 -17.95
C THR A 444 3.54 -5.80 -18.34
N LEU A 445 3.23 -5.42 -19.58
CA LEU A 445 3.37 -4.04 -20.04
C LEU A 445 2.45 -3.08 -19.28
N ILE A 446 1.18 -3.45 -19.09
CA ILE A 446 0.21 -2.60 -18.37
C ILE A 446 0.61 -2.45 -16.89
N THR A 447 1.06 -3.54 -16.25
CA THR A 447 1.48 -3.48 -14.85
C THR A 447 2.80 -2.71 -14.67
N ILE A 448 3.75 -2.77 -15.59
CA ILE A 448 4.94 -1.90 -15.59
C ILE A 448 4.51 -0.43 -15.68
N LEU A 449 3.59 -0.09 -16.60
CA LEU A 449 3.08 1.28 -16.69
C LEU A 449 2.36 1.71 -15.39
N ALA A 450 1.57 0.84 -14.78
CA ALA A 450 0.90 1.14 -13.52
C ALA A 450 1.90 1.44 -12.39
N VAL A 451 2.96 0.65 -12.25
CA VAL A 451 4.02 0.84 -11.23
C VAL A 451 4.69 2.22 -11.33
N THR A 452 4.78 2.81 -12.52
CA THR A 452 5.32 4.19 -12.66
C THR A 452 4.42 5.26 -12.02
N ARG A 453 3.22 4.91 -11.57
CA ARG A 453 2.22 5.83 -11.00
C ARG A 453 2.09 5.75 -9.48
N GLY A 454 2.69 4.74 -8.86
CA GLY A 454 2.70 4.59 -7.40
C GLY A 454 3.17 3.23 -6.95
N SER A 455 3.72 3.18 -5.74
CA SER A 455 4.25 1.95 -5.13
C SER A 455 3.15 0.90 -4.86
N ARG A 456 1.90 1.32 -4.64
CA ARG A 456 0.75 0.40 -4.48
C ARG A 456 0.54 -0.53 -5.67
N PHE A 457 0.94 -0.11 -6.89
CA PHE A 457 0.81 -0.92 -8.10
C PHE A 457 1.86 -2.03 -8.22
N ILE A 458 2.84 -2.11 -7.31
CA ILE A 458 3.78 -3.25 -7.26
C ILE A 458 3.01 -4.57 -7.05
N THR A 459 1.92 -4.56 -6.29
CA THR A 459 1.06 -5.74 -6.12
C THR A 459 0.54 -6.29 -7.45
N THR A 460 0.27 -5.43 -8.44
CA THR A 460 -0.26 -5.84 -9.75
C THR A 460 0.74 -6.61 -10.59
N ILE A 461 2.03 -6.21 -10.58
CA ILE A 461 3.09 -6.80 -11.41
C ILE A 461 3.58 -8.16 -10.86
N VAL A 462 3.35 -8.43 -9.57
CA VAL A 462 3.68 -9.72 -8.94
C VAL A 462 2.98 -10.88 -9.63
N LEU A 463 1.71 -10.71 -10.02
CA LEU A 463 0.88 -11.79 -10.56
C LEU A 463 1.48 -12.39 -11.86
N PRO A 464 1.76 -11.60 -12.93
CA PRO A 464 2.36 -12.15 -14.13
C PRO A 464 3.78 -12.70 -13.89
N PHE A 465 4.62 -12.03 -13.07
CA PHE A 465 5.97 -12.50 -12.78
C PHE A 465 5.99 -13.78 -11.95
N GLY A 466 5.14 -13.91 -10.95
CA GLY A 466 4.98 -15.14 -10.16
C GLY A 466 4.55 -16.33 -11.00
N LEU A 467 3.53 -16.16 -11.87
CA LEU A 467 3.09 -17.20 -12.80
C LEU A 467 4.18 -17.58 -13.80
N MET A 468 4.88 -16.61 -14.40
CA MET A 468 5.99 -16.87 -15.32
C MET A 468 7.15 -17.57 -14.63
N THR A 469 7.48 -17.20 -13.39
CA THR A 469 8.50 -17.89 -12.60
C THR A 469 8.11 -19.35 -12.33
N GLY A 470 6.84 -19.61 -12.04
CA GLY A 470 6.34 -20.97 -11.96
C GLY A 470 6.50 -21.77 -13.25
N ILE A 471 6.23 -21.16 -14.41
CA ILE A 471 6.45 -21.77 -15.73
C ILE A 471 7.95 -22.06 -15.92
N PHE A 472 8.83 -21.13 -15.55
CA PHE A 472 10.29 -21.32 -15.60
C PHE A 472 10.74 -22.50 -14.75
N ILE A 473 10.31 -22.57 -13.48
CA ILE A 473 10.65 -23.66 -12.56
C ILE A 473 10.14 -25.00 -13.10
N GLY A 474 8.92 -25.04 -13.62
CA GLY A 474 8.38 -26.25 -14.21
C GLY A 474 9.19 -26.75 -15.39
N PHE A 475 9.62 -25.84 -16.27
CA PHE A 475 10.51 -26.16 -17.39
C PHE A 475 11.87 -26.66 -16.92
N VAL A 476 12.50 -25.93 -16.00
CA VAL A 476 13.83 -26.31 -15.45
C VAL A 476 13.74 -27.67 -14.76
N SER A 477 12.68 -27.92 -13.99
CA SER A 477 12.48 -29.21 -13.33
C SER A 477 12.35 -30.38 -14.31
N ASP A 478 11.60 -30.19 -15.39
CA ASP A 478 11.44 -31.22 -16.43
C ASP A 478 12.74 -31.40 -17.24
N TYR A 479 13.48 -30.31 -17.49
CA TYR A 479 14.77 -30.35 -18.15
C TYR A 479 15.83 -31.12 -17.32
N LEU A 480 15.96 -30.75 -16.03
CA LEU A 480 16.89 -31.41 -15.09
C LEU A 480 16.61 -32.91 -14.96
N LYS A 481 15.35 -33.31 -14.89
CA LYS A 481 14.97 -34.72 -14.78
C LYS A 481 15.25 -35.53 -16.03
N ASN A 482 14.97 -34.97 -17.20
CA ASN A 482 14.88 -35.73 -18.43
C ASN A 482 16.09 -35.60 -19.36
N LYS A 483 16.84 -34.48 -19.31
CA LYS A 483 17.86 -34.14 -20.30
C LYS A 483 19.25 -33.88 -19.73
N LEU A 484 19.41 -33.57 -18.45
CA LEU A 484 20.71 -33.19 -17.90
C LEU A 484 21.39 -34.39 -17.22
N ASP A 485 22.38 -34.95 -17.85
CA ASP A 485 23.22 -36.05 -17.33
C ASP A 485 24.66 -35.61 -16.97
N ASN A 486 25.00 -34.36 -17.21
CA ASN A 486 26.34 -33.82 -16.93
C ASN A 486 26.45 -33.39 -15.45
N ASP A 487 27.29 -34.11 -14.69
CA ASP A 487 27.47 -33.86 -13.25
C ASP A 487 28.14 -32.51 -12.94
N ASN A 488 28.94 -31.95 -13.85
CA ASN A 488 29.57 -30.64 -13.66
C ASN A 488 28.53 -29.52 -13.66
N TRP A 489 27.56 -29.57 -14.59
CA TRP A 489 26.46 -28.61 -14.61
C TRP A 489 25.54 -28.75 -13.40
N LEU A 490 25.29 -29.97 -12.91
CA LEU A 490 24.54 -30.19 -11.67
C LEU A 490 25.27 -29.58 -10.47
N THR A 491 26.61 -29.70 -10.42
CA THR A 491 27.43 -29.08 -9.37
C THR A 491 27.30 -27.55 -9.39
N VAL A 492 27.38 -26.91 -10.58
CA VAL A 492 27.22 -25.46 -10.72
C VAL A 492 25.83 -25.03 -10.24
N ILE A 493 24.77 -25.76 -10.60
CA ILE A 493 23.39 -25.46 -10.17
C ILE A 493 23.27 -25.58 -8.65
N VAL A 494 23.84 -26.62 -8.03
CA VAL A 494 23.81 -26.81 -6.58
C VAL A 494 24.49 -25.65 -5.85
N VAL A 495 25.69 -25.26 -6.28
CA VAL A 495 26.43 -24.14 -5.65
C VAL A 495 25.68 -22.84 -5.79
N LEU A 496 25.17 -22.51 -6.99
CA LEU A 496 24.42 -21.30 -7.24
C LEU A 496 23.13 -21.25 -6.40
N CYS A 497 22.38 -22.34 -6.36
CA CYS A 497 21.14 -22.42 -5.59
C CYS A 497 21.39 -22.33 -4.08
N ALA A 498 22.45 -23.01 -3.59
CA ALA A 498 22.81 -22.90 -2.17
C ALA A 498 23.17 -21.45 -1.78
N PHE A 499 23.88 -20.72 -2.64
CA PHE A 499 24.17 -19.31 -2.46
C PHE A 499 22.88 -18.44 -2.46
N LEU A 500 21.98 -18.63 -3.44
CA LEU A 500 20.74 -17.90 -3.55
C LEU A 500 19.77 -18.14 -2.37
N VAL A 501 19.84 -19.29 -1.72
CA VAL A 501 19.09 -19.58 -0.48
C VAL A 501 19.78 -18.95 0.73
N ALA A 502 21.11 -19.00 0.78
CA ALA A 502 21.87 -18.54 1.92
C ALA A 502 21.81 -17.01 2.11
N VAL A 503 21.84 -16.23 1.02
CA VAL A 503 21.86 -14.76 1.09
C VAL A 503 20.64 -14.19 1.79
N PRO A 504 19.37 -14.53 1.43
CA PRO A 504 18.20 -14.06 2.16
C PRO A 504 18.19 -14.47 3.63
N LEU A 505 18.62 -15.70 3.95
CA LEU A 505 18.69 -16.16 5.33
C LEU A 505 19.77 -15.43 6.14
N ALA A 506 20.91 -15.08 5.53
CA ALA A 506 22.00 -14.34 6.16
C ALA A 506 21.57 -12.90 6.52
N VAL A 507 20.63 -12.32 5.82
CA VAL A 507 20.08 -11.00 6.17
C VAL A 507 19.20 -11.06 7.41
N ILE A 508 18.47 -12.16 7.62
CA ILE A 508 17.72 -12.38 8.86
C ILE A 508 18.70 -12.65 10.01
N ASN A 509 19.61 -13.59 9.80
CA ASN A 509 20.65 -13.96 10.74
C ASN A 509 21.84 -14.54 9.99
N LEU A 510 23.02 -13.92 10.13
CA LEU A 510 24.24 -14.33 9.43
C LEU A 510 24.56 -15.82 9.67
N MET A 511 24.39 -16.31 10.89
CA MET A 511 24.64 -17.71 11.23
C MET A 511 23.70 -18.66 10.48
N TRP A 512 22.42 -18.33 10.35
CA TRP A 512 21.46 -19.13 9.59
C TRP A 512 21.85 -19.23 8.10
N GLY A 513 22.28 -18.10 7.51
CA GLY A 513 22.77 -18.09 6.13
C GLY A 513 23.99 -18.99 5.94
N VAL A 514 24.99 -18.88 6.81
CA VAL A 514 26.21 -19.71 6.74
C VAL A 514 25.89 -21.19 6.92
N ILE A 515 25.07 -21.55 7.91
CA ILE A 515 24.66 -22.93 8.16
C ILE A 515 23.88 -23.48 6.98
N ALA A 516 22.91 -22.72 6.43
CA ALA A 516 22.14 -23.14 5.28
C ALA A 516 23.03 -23.37 4.06
N PHE A 517 24.00 -22.47 3.79
CA PHE A 517 24.95 -22.63 2.69
C PHE A 517 25.75 -23.92 2.83
N ILE A 518 26.34 -24.19 3.99
CA ILE A 518 27.15 -25.37 4.25
C ILE A 518 26.31 -26.65 4.10
N ILE A 519 25.11 -26.69 4.71
CA ILE A 519 24.23 -27.86 4.68
C ILE A 519 23.76 -28.14 3.24
N LEU A 520 23.27 -27.14 2.53
CA LEU A 520 22.74 -27.31 1.17
C LEU A 520 23.85 -27.68 0.19
N LEU A 521 25.03 -27.10 0.35
CA LEU A 521 26.20 -27.46 -0.43
C LEU A 521 26.65 -28.91 -0.15
N ALA A 522 26.72 -29.30 1.12
CA ALA A 522 27.09 -30.66 1.54
C ALA A 522 26.09 -31.71 1.03
N ILE A 523 24.78 -31.47 1.22
CA ILE A 523 23.73 -32.38 0.72
C ILE A 523 23.78 -32.47 -0.81
N GLY A 524 23.93 -31.36 -1.51
CA GLY A 524 23.98 -31.29 -2.96
C GLY A 524 25.22 -32.04 -3.54
N LEU A 525 26.40 -31.73 -3.02
CA LEU A 525 27.63 -32.38 -3.46
C LEU A 525 27.70 -33.85 -3.05
N ALA A 526 27.29 -34.22 -1.83
CA ALA A 526 27.21 -35.60 -1.40
C ALA A 526 26.24 -36.41 -2.27
N SER A 527 25.09 -35.83 -2.65
CA SER A 527 24.12 -36.49 -3.55
C SER A 527 24.71 -36.77 -4.92
N ILE A 528 25.51 -35.85 -5.46
CA ILE A 528 26.20 -36.05 -6.74
C ILE A 528 27.29 -37.14 -6.62
N TYR A 529 28.09 -37.08 -5.53
CA TYR A 529 29.22 -38.02 -5.31
C TYR A 529 28.74 -39.45 -5.01
N LEU A 530 27.87 -39.63 -4.00
CA LEU A 530 27.38 -40.95 -3.54
C LEU A 530 26.61 -41.68 -4.65
N LEU A 531 25.87 -40.96 -5.46
CA LEU A 531 25.08 -41.54 -6.55
C LEU A 531 25.91 -41.78 -7.82
N LYS A 532 27.14 -41.19 -7.95
CA LYS A 532 28.11 -41.53 -8.98
C LYS A 532 28.70 -42.92 -8.75
N GLN A 533 28.90 -43.30 -7.49
CA GLN A 533 29.42 -44.64 -7.15
C GLN A 533 28.40 -45.77 -7.40
N LYS A 534 27.10 -45.49 -7.30
CA LYS A 534 26.02 -46.48 -7.45
C LYS A 534 25.64 -46.80 -8.90
N LYS A 535 26.33 -46.22 -9.90
CA LYS A 535 26.08 -46.41 -11.32
C LYS A 535 26.45 -47.82 -11.83
N SER A 536 26.94 -48.73 -10.95
CA SER A 536 27.49 -50.03 -11.30
C SER A 536 26.55 -51.22 -11.13
N ALA A 537 25.34 -51.10 -10.56
CA ALA A 537 24.62 -52.30 -10.18
C ALA A 537 23.14 -52.41 -10.57
N ASP A 538 22.35 -51.33 -10.77
CA ASP A 538 20.91 -51.49 -11.08
C ASP A 538 20.34 -50.37 -11.95
N ASN A 539 19.72 -50.72 -13.07
CA ASN A 539 19.03 -49.81 -14.00
C ASN A 539 17.71 -49.23 -13.45
N THR A 540 17.38 -49.47 -12.21
CA THR A 540 16.09 -49.05 -11.57
C THR A 540 16.26 -47.91 -10.55
N SER A 541 17.46 -47.34 -10.34
CA SER A 541 17.67 -46.29 -9.36
C SER A 541 17.03 -44.98 -9.83
N ILE A 542 16.04 -44.55 -9.07
CA ILE A 542 15.45 -43.17 -9.16
C ILE A 542 16.63 -42.19 -9.12
N PRO A 543 16.73 -41.25 -10.09
CA PRO A 543 17.85 -40.31 -10.11
C PRO A 543 17.73 -39.23 -9.04
N ILE A 544 17.92 -39.64 -7.76
CA ILE A 544 17.73 -38.80 -6.57
C ILE A 544 18.48 -37.46 -6.69
N LYS A 545 19.73 -37.47 -7.26
CA LYS A 545 20.49 -36.24 -7.51
C LYS A 545 19.72 -35.17 -8.35
N LYS A 546 18.93 -35.60 -9.32
CA LYS A 546 18.14 -34.72 -10.17
C LYS A 546 16.95 -34.12 -9.39
N TYR A 547 16.34 -34.91 -8.51
CA TYR A 547 15.24 -34.40 -7.65
C TYR A 547 15.77 -33.44 -6.58
N ILE A 548 16.94 -33.68 -6.00
CA ILE A 548 17.59 -32.73 -5.08
C ILE A 548 17.92 -31.43 -5.80
N ALA A 549 18.48 -31.47 -7.01
CA ALA A 549 18.74 -30.27 -7.81
C ALA A 549 17.45 -29.49 -8.12
N VAL A 550 16.34 -30.19 -8.43
CA VAL A 550 15.02 -29.55 -8.63
C VAL A 550 14.54 -28.89 -7.34
N ALA A 551 14.66 -29.57 -6.20
CA ALA A 551 14.26 -29.01 -4.91
C ALA A 551 15.08 -27.75 -4.57
N LEU A 552 16.39 -27.75 -4.83
CA LEU A 552 17.25 -26.59 -4.62
C LEU A 552 16.87 -25.40 -5.52
N VAL A 553 16.53 -25.64 -6.79
CA VAL A 553 16.05 -24.57 -7.69
C VAL A 553 14.74 -23.98 -7.19
N VAL A 554 13.81 -24.82 -6.74
CA VAL A 554 12.54 -24.35 -6.14
C VAL A 554 12.83 -23.51 -4.90
N LEU A 555 13.64 -24.01 -3.97
CA LEU A 555 14.03 -23.30 -2.76
C LEU A 555 14.69 -21.95 -3.07
N ALA A 556 15.66 -21.92 -4.01
CA ALA A 556 16.37 -20.70 -4.38
C ALA A 556 15.43 -19.57 -4.87
N LEU A 557 14.34 -19.92 -5.54
CA LEU A 557 13.39 -18.96 -6.07
C LEU A 557 12.28 -18.54 -5.09
N ILE A 558 11.95 -19.39 -4.10
CA ILE A 558 10.91 -19.06 -3.10
C ILE A 558 11.49 -18.46 -1.81
N THR A 559 12.77 -18.76 -1.46
CA THR A 559 13.36 -18.31 -0.18
C THR A 559 13.31 -16.79 0.00
N PRO A 560 13.59 -15.94 -1.00
CA PRO A 560 13.43 -14.49 -0.83
C PRO A 560 12.04 -14.10 -0.33
N SER A 561 10.97 -14.66 -0.93
CA SER A 561 9.59 -14.35 -0.54
C SER A 561 9.23 -14.90 0.85
N VAL A 562 9.71 -16.10 1.20
CA VAL A 562 9.50 -16.68 2.54
C VAL A 562 10.23 -15.86 3.61
N CYS A 563 11.49 -15.48 3.36
CA CYS A 563 12.26 -14.64 4.26
C CYS A 563 11.64 -13.24 4.41
N GLY A 564 11.19 -12.64 3.30
CA GLY A 564 10.49 -11.36 3.33
C GLY A 564 9.21 -11.42 4.14
N ALA A 565 8.39 -12.44 3.97
CA ALA A 565 7.17 -12.66 4.75
C ALA A 565 7.47 -12.86 6.25
N TYR A 566 8.49 -13.67 6.58
CA TYR A 566 8.93 -13.87 7.95
C TYR A 566 9.39 -12.56 8.60
N MET A 567 10.22 -11.77 7.91
CA MET A 567 10.67 -10.49 8.41
C MET A 567 9.49 -9.52 8.61
N THR A 568 8.57 -9.46 7.65
CA THR A 568 7.41 -8.58 7.75
C THR A 568 6.54 -8.94 8.95
N SER A 569 6.21 -10.22 9.16
CA SER A 569 5.34 -10.63 10.27
C SER A 569 6.00 -10.46 11.65
N ASN A 570 7.34 -10.56 11.74
CA ASN A 570 8.05 -10.37 13.00
C ASN A 570 8.43 -8.90 13.29
N ASN A 571 8.24 -7.99 12.34
CA ASN A 571 8.57 -6.57 12.48
C ASN A 571 7.32 -5.68 12.53
N VAL A 572 6.16 -6.25 12.83
CA VAL A 572 4.91 -5.50 12.95
C VAL A 572 4.92 -4.67 14.23
N VAL A 573 4.52 -3.41 14.07
CA VAL A 573 4.18 -2.49 15.17
C VAL A 573 2.79 -1.95 14.89
N PRO A 574 1.88 -1.96 15.86
CA PRO A 574 0.56 -1.36 15.71
C PRO A 574 0.64 0.13 15.35
N GLY A 575 -0.36 0.63 14.62
CA GLY A 575 -0.43 2.03 14.22
C GLY A 575 -0.82 2.98 15.36
N THR A 576 -1.23 2.45 16.51
CA THR A 576 -1.57 3.21 17.71
C THR A 576 -1.10 2.49 18.97
N SER A 577 -1.19 3.17 20.11
CA SER A 577 -0.78 2.68 21.44
C SER A 577 -1.72 3.20 22.51
N ASP A 578 -1.61 2.66 23.73
CA ASP A 578 -2.42 3.04 24.89
C ASP A 578 -2.53 4.56 25.11
N PRO A 579 -1.43 5.35 25.04
CA PRO A 579 -1.57 6.79 25.22
C PRO A 579 -2.55 7.47 24.25
N MET A 580 -2.51 7.11 22.99
CA MET A 580 -3.45 7.63 21.99
C MET A 580 -4.86 7.11 22.23
N TRP A 581 -5.01 5.81 22.45
CA TRP A 581 -6.31 5.18 22.70
C TRP A 581 -6.96 5.74 23.96
N ASN A 582 -6.24 5.82 25.08
CA ASN A 582 -6.73 6.34 26.35
C ASN A 582 -7.12 7.83 26.24
N SER A 583 -6.35 8.61 25.47
CA SER A 583 -6.71 10.00 25.16
C SER A 583 -8.08 10.10 24.46
N MET A 584 -8.38 9.19 23.53
CA MET A 584 -9.68 9.15 22.85
C MET A 584 -10.81 8.71 23.78
N VAL A 585 -10.55 7.70 24.62
CA VAL A 585 -11.51 7.27 25.65
C VAL A 585 -11.78 8.40 26.65
N TRP A 586 -10.75 9.20 27.00
CA TRP A 586 -10.94 10.38 27.83
C TRP A 586 -11.89 11.40 27.16
N ILE A 587 -11.73 11.67 25.85
CA ILE A 587 -12.64 12.55 25.10
C ILE A 587 -14.06 12.02 25.16
N ASN A 588 -14.26 10.72 24.90
CA ASN A 588 -15.58 10.07 24.96
C ASN A 588 -16.28 10.31 26.30
N GLN A 589 -15.54 10.15 27.41
CA GLN A 589 -16.09 10.21 28.77
C GLN A 589 -16.26 11.65 29.32
N ASN A 590 -15.50 12.62 28.83
CA ASN A 590 -15.37 13.93 29.45
C ASN A 590 -15.81 15.10 28.56
N THR A 591 -16.35 14.83 27.36
CA THR A 591 -16.81 15.88 26.44
C THR A 591 -18.24 15.63 25.96
N ASP A 592 -18.92 16.69 25.54
CA ASP A 592 -20.26 16.57 24.96
C ASP A 592 -20.25 15.81 23.62
N ASN A 593 -21.34 15.14 23.27
CA ASN A 593 -21.46 14.36 22.03
C ASN A 593 -21.31 15.21 20.75
N ASN A 594 -21.59 16.53 20.82
CA ASN A 594 -21.43 17.45 19.69
C ASN A 594 -19.98 18.00 19.56
N THR A 595 -19.06 17.57 20.42
CA THR A 595 -17.65 17.95 20.34
C THR A 595 -17.03 17.42 19.07
N VAL A 596 -16.24 18.25 18.37
CA VAL A 596 -15.48 17.86 17.18
C VAL A 596 -14.03 17.66 17.57
N ILE A 597 -13.42 16.58 17.06
CA ILE A 597 -12.00 16.34 17.20
C ILE A 597 -11.28 16.87 15.97
N THR A 598 -10.33 17.76 16.19
CA THR A 598 -9.52 18.36 15.15
C THR A 598 -8.08 17.93 15.30
N SER A 599 -7.50 17.40 14.24
CA SER A 599 -6.09 17.03 14.09
C SER A 599 -5.74 16.87 12.61
N TRP A 600 -4.52 16.49 12.28
CA TRP A 600 -4.20 16.04 10.93
C TRP A 600 -4.94 14.72 10.64
N TRP A 601 -5.38 14.51 9.41
CA TRP A 601 -6.37 13.50 9.00
C TRP A 601 -5.98 12.04 9.26
N ASP A 602 -4.70 11.73 9.46
CA ASP A 602 -4.20 10.35 9.53
C ASP A 602 -4.88 9.49 10.61
N PHE A 603 -5.19 10.05 11.77
CA PHE A 603 -5.84 9.34 12.87
C PHE A 603 -7.36 9.51 12.92
N GLY A 604 -7.98 10.19 11.93
CA GLY A 604 -9.41 10.48 11.93
C GLY A 604 -10.26 9.25 12.23
N TYR A 605 -10.04 8.16 11.53
CA TYR A 605 -10.78 6.90 11.74
C TYR A 605 -10.64 6.29 13.14
N LEU A 606 -9.46 6.41 13.74
CA LEU A 606 -9.26 6.00 15.13
C LEU A 606 -10.07 6.88 16.07
N PHE A 607 -10.10 8.20 15.83
CA PHE A 607 -10.84 9.14 16.66
C PHE A 607 -12.36 8.89 16.58
N GLU A 608 -12.89 8.59 15.39
CA GLU A 608 -14.30 8.27 15.18
C GLU A 608 -14.75 7.07 16.01
N ILE A 609 -13.97 6.01 16.08
CA ILE A 609 -14.33 4.80 16.79
C ILE A 609 -14.00 4.87 18.29
N ALA A 610 -12.81 5.36 18.65
CA ALA A 610 -12.35 5.31 20.04
C ALA A 610 -12.92 6.44 20.90
N ALA A 611 -13.14 7.63 20.32
CA ALA A 611 -13.74 8.74 21.01
C ALA A 611 -15.26 8.84 20.78
N ASP A 612 -15.81 8.16 19.79
CA ASP A 612 -17.21 8.27 19.38
C ASP A 612 -17.64 9.73 19.17
N ARG A 613 -16.81 10.47 18.41
CA ARG A 613 -16.98 11.89 18.12
C ARG A 613 -16.73 12.17 16.64
N GLN A 614 -17.38 13.22 16.14
CA GLN A 614 -17.15 13.69 14.79
C GLN A 614 -15.75 14.30 14.65
N VAL A 615 -15.11 14.05 13.51
CA VAL A 615 -13.79 14.62 13.18
C VAL A 615 -13.91 15.69 12.09
N THR A 616 -12.94 16.61 12.04
CA THR A 616 -12.85 17.62 10.98
C THR A 616 -12.69 16.97 9.61
N PHE A 617 -11.82 15.98 9.49
CA PHE A 617 -11.64 15.11 8.32
C PHE A 617 -10.80 13.88 8.66
N ASP A 618 -10.81 12.90 7.76
CA ASP A 618 -10.19 11.58 7.91
C ASP A 618 -9.58 11.11 6.59
N GLY A 619 -9.03 9.89 6.55
CA GLY A 619 -8.38 9.30 5.38
C GLY A 619 -9.26 9.18 4.12
N GLY A 620 -10.58 9.09 4.26
CA GLY A 620 -11.51 8.99 3.12
C GLY A 620 -12.29 10.27 2.83
N SER A 621 -12.24 11.26 3.72
CA SER A 621 -12.87 12.58 3.53
C SER A 621 -11.86 13.72 3.36
N GLN A 622 -10.58 13.39 3.23
CA GLN A 622 -9.51 14.36 3.01
C GLN A 622 -9.73 15.19 1.74
N SER A 623 -9.58 16.50 1.87
CA SER A 623 -9.71 17.46 0.77
C SER A 623 -8.61 18.52 0.84
N GLY A 624 -8.24 19.09 -0.33
CA GLY A 624 -7.16 20.07 -0.40
C GLY A 624 -7.45 21.37 0.35
N ASP A 625 -8.69 21.80 0.39
CA ASP A 625 -9.13 22.99 1.09
C ASP A 625 -9.08 22.81 2.62
N ARG A 626 -9.58 21.69 3.16
CA ARG A 626 -9.47 21.41 4.60
C ARG A 626 -8.02 21.22 5.02
N ALA A 627 -7.22 20.48 4.23
CA ALA A 627 -5.78 20.32 4.48
C ALA A 627 -5.05 21.67 4.49
N TYR A 628 -5.42 22.59 3.58
CA TYR A 628 -4.88 23.95 3.57
C TYR A 628 -5.21 24.72 4.87
N TRP A 629 -6.48 24.77 5.25
CA TRP A 629 -6.87 25.51 6.45
C TRP A 629 -6.27 24.90 7.73
N LEU A 630 -6.26 23.60 7.84
CA LEU A 630 -5.65 22.94 9.00
C LEU A 630 -4.13 23.16 9.03
N GLY A 631 -3.46 23.08 7.87
CA GLY A 631 -2.05 23.43 7.75
C GLY A 631 -1.77 24.88 8.14
N GLN A 632 -2.65 25.84 7.74
CA GLN A 632 -2.59 27.24 8.17
C GLN A 632 -2.73 27.36 9.69
N ALA A 633 -3.70 26.67 10.30
CA ALA A 633 -3.93 26.70 11.74
C ALA A 633 -2.71 26.20 12.52
N MET A 634 -2.05 25.13 12.04
CA MET A 634 -0.88 24.55 12.71
C MET A 634 0.40 25.34 12.49
N THR A 635 0.58 25.98 11.33
CA THR A 635 1.79 26.75 10.99
C THR A 635 1.79 28.18 11.49
N THR A 636 0.63 28.79 11.70
CA THR A 636 0.55 30.19 12.15
C THR A 636 1.11 30.37 13.55
N SER A 637 1.74 31.52 13.79
CA SER A 637 2.11 31.97 15.15
C SER A 637 0.98 32.68 15.87
N ASN A 638 -0.10 33.06 15.17
CA ASN A 638 -1.27 33.75 15.72
C ASN A 638 -2.29 32.70 16.19
N LEU A 639 -2.45 32.56 17.52
CA LEU A 639 -3.34 31.57 18.12
C LEU A 639 -4.83 31.93 17.92
N ASP A 640 -5.18 33.23 17.90
CA ASP A 640 -6.54 33.69 17.61
C ASP A 640 -6.96 33.27 16.21
N TYR A 641 -6.07 33.49 15.21
CA TYR A 641 -6.31 33.09 13.85
C TYR A 641 -6.43 31.56 13.72
N SER A 642 -5.57 30.80 14.41
CA SER A 642 -5.65 29.33 14.44
C SER A 642 -7.00 28.85 15.00
N ALA A 643 -7.42 29.37 16.15
CA ALA A 643 -8.70 29.03 16.78
C ALA A 643 -9.90 29.42 15.91
N ALA A 644 -9.84 30.58 15.24
CA ALA A 644 -10.87 31.03 14.32
C ALA A 644 -11.03 30.11 13.08
N ILE A 645 -9.94 29.53 12.59
CA ILE A 645 -9.99 28.49 11.56
C ILE A 645 -10.79 27.27 12.07
N PHE A 646 -10.49 26.78 13.27
CA PHE A 646 -11.22 25.63 13.84
C PHE A 646 -12.70 25.98 14.07
N ARG A 647 -13.02 27.19 14.56
CA ARG A 647 -14.38 27.66 14.67
C ARG A 647 -15.16 27.57 13.36
N MET A 648 -14.55 28.01 12.27
CA MET A 648 -15.14 27.96 10.93
C MET A 648 -15.29 26.50 10.45
N LEU A 649 -14.19 25.72 10.44
CA LEU A 649 -14.20 24.38 9.89
C LEU A 649 -15.16 23.44 10.61
N ASP A 650 -15.14 23.45 11.93
CA ASP A 650 -15.84 22.45 12.73
C ASP A 650 -17.34 22.80 12.97
N SER A 651 -17.71 24.06 12.74
CA SER A 651 -19.11 24.48 12.81
C SER A 651 -19.79 24.66 11.45
N SER A 652 -19.05 25.01 10.40
CA SER A 652 -19.61 25.40 9.09
C SER A 652 -18.88 24.75 7.89
N GLY A 653 -17.82 24.00 8.14
CA GLY A 653 -17.00 23.42 7.09
C GLY A 653 -16.31 24.47 6.22
N THR A 654 -16.21 24.20 4.93
CA THR A 654 -15.65 25.13 3.93
C THR A 654 -16.73 25.94 3.18
N LYS A 655 -17.97 25.95 3.66
CA LYS A 655 -19.09 26.74 3.09
C LYS A 655 -18.77 28.23 2.98
N PRO A 656 -18.24 28.90 4.04
CA PRO A 656 -17.89 30.33 3.94
C PRO A 656 -16.87 30.63 2.85
N GLN A 657 -15.92 29.73 2.65
CA GLN A 657 -14.95 29.82 1.53
C GLN A 657 -15.66 29.73 0.18
N GLN A 658 -16.60 28.79 0.02
CA GLN A 658 -17.33 28.62 -1.23
C GLN A 658 -18.26 29.83 -1.49
N ASP A 659 -18.93 30.33 -0.47
CA ASP A 659 -19.80 31.52 -0.58
C ASP A 659 -19.00 32.75 -1.01
N LEU A 660 -17.82 32.95 -0.44
CA LEU A 660 -16.93 34.04 -0.82
C LEU A 660 -16.30 33.84 -2.18
N TYR A 661 -15.94 32.59 -2.56
CA TYR A 661 -15.45 32.28 -3.90
C TYR A 661 -16.48 32.57 -4.99
N ASN A 662 -17.76 32.33 -4.74
CA ASN A 662 -18.84 32.67 -5.68
C ASN A 662 -18.91 34.17 -5.99
N VAL A 663 -18.39 35.02 -5.10
CA VAL A 663 -18.31 36.49 -5.30
C VAL A 663 -16.98 36.87 -5.95
N THR A 664 -15.87 36.30 -5.51
CA THR A 664 -14.52 36.70 -5.94
C THR A 664 -14.06 36.02 -7.23
N GLY A 665 -14.51 34.81 -7.50
CA GLY A 665 -14.04 33.95 -8.61
C GLY A 665 -12.58 33.51 -8.51
N ASP A 666 -11.90 33.79 -7.38
CA ASP A 666 -10.47 33.54 -7.17
C ASP A 666 -10.21 32.99 -5.78
N TYR A 667 -9.61 31.78 -5.67
CA TYR A 667 -9.30 31.17 -4.38
C TYR A 667 -8.21 31.90 -3.60
N GLY A 668 -7.21 32.50 -4.30
CA GLY A 668 -6.17 33.29 -3.64
C GLY A 668 -6.78 34.49 -2.95
N LYS A 669 -7.60 35.29 -3.66
CA LYS A 669 -8.33 36.44 -3.07
C LYS A 669 -9.29 36.01 -1.98
N THR A 670 -10.02 34.90 -2.18
CA THR A 670 -10.93 34.33 -1.18
C THR A 670 -10.22 34.02 0.12
N THR A 671 -9.08 33.34 0.05
CA THR A 671 -8.32 32.97 1.24
C THR A 671 -7.66 34.16 1.91
N GLU A 672 -7.20 35.18 1.18
CA GLU A 672 -6.68 36.42 1.73
C GLU A 672 -7.75 37.15 2.53
N ILE A 673 -8.98 37.27 2.01
CA ILE A 673 -10.10 37.88 2.72
C ILE A 673 -10.42 37.12 4.00
N LEU A 674 -10.54 35.78 3.91
CA LEU A 674 -10.81 34.95 5.08
C LEU A 674 -9.71 35.04 6.15
N LYS A 675 -8.43 35.09 5.74
CA LYS A 675 -7.32 35.31 6.69
C LYS A 675 -7.44 36.59 7.48
N GLU A 676 -7.93 37.65 6.84
CA GLU A 676 -8.11 38.95 7.47
C GLU A 676 -9.30 38.96 8.45
N ILE A 677 -10.42 38.38 8.05
CA ILE A 677 -11.68 38.52 8.85
C ILE A 677 -11.81 37.48 9.97
N LEU A 678 -11.19 36.28 9.84
CA LEU A 678 -11.33 35.19 10.80
C LEU A 678 -10.96 35.56 12.23
N PRO A 679 -9.83 36.27 12.49
CA PRO A 679 -9.45 36.66 13.85
C PRO A 679 -10.20 37.90 14.41
N MET A 680 -11.05 38.58 13.60
CA MET A 680 -11.87 39.71 14.02
C MET A 680 -13.09 39.23 14.82
N ASP A 681 -13.77 40.18 15.47
CA ASP A 681 -15.16 39.94 15.90
C ASP A 681 -16.13 40.00 14.72
N SER A 682 -17.33 39.46 14.90
CA SER A 682 -18.34 39.35 13.82
C SER A 682 -18.76 40.68 13.21
N GLN A 683 -18.82 41.75 14.00
CA GLN A 683 -19.26 43.08 13.53
C GLN A 683 -18.16 43.71 12.65
N ASN A 684 -16.94 43.71 13.13
CA ASN A 684 -15.79 44.20 12.37
C ASN A 684 -15.54 43.36 11.09
N ALA A 685 -15.70 42.04 11.17
CA ALA A 685 -15.62 41.14 10.02
C ALA A 685 -16.66 41.52 8.95
N LYS A 686 -17.93 41.69 9.33
CA LYS A 686 -18.99 42.10 8.41
C LYS A 686 -18.72 43.47 7.81
N LYS A 687 -18.32 44.43 8.63
CA LYS A 687 -17.99 45.79 8.18
C LYS A 687 -16.84 45.77 7.17
N THR A 688 -15.78 44.99 7.41
CA THR A 688 -14.65 44.83 6.50
C THR A 688 -15.07 44.24 5.14
N LEU A 689 -15.96 43.23 5.16
CA LEU A 689 -16.49 42.62 3.94
C LEU A 689 -17.28 43.62 3.09
N VAL A 690 -18.09 44.46 3.71
CA VAL A 690 -18.89 45.47 3.01
C VAL A 690 -18.05 46.65 2.57
N ASP A 691 -17.30 47.28 3.48
CA ASP A 691 -16.62 48.57 3.23
C ASP A 691 -15.37 48.40 2.35
N LYS A 692 -14.56 47.35 2.62
CA LYS A 692 -13.28 47.12 1.94
C LYS A 692 -13.44 46.23 0.73
N TYR A 693 -14.24 45.16 0.83
CA TYR A 693 -14.36 44.15 -0.22
C TYR A 693 -15.61 44.29 -1.06
N HIS A 694 -16.46 45.23 -0.75
CA HIS A 694 -17.67 45.64 -1.50
C HIS A 694 -18.68 44.49 -1.70
N LEU A 695 -18.81 43.59 -0.71
CA LEU A 695 -19.88 42.61 -0.68
C LEU A 695 -21.21 43.31 -0.34
N THR A 696 -22.30 42.76 -0.88
CA THR A 696 -23.62 43.17 -0.39
C THR A 696 -23.81 42.76 1.07
N ASP A 697 -24.72 43.44 1.79
CA ASP A 697 -25.00 43.11 3.20
C ASP A 697 -25.39 41.63 3.39
N ASP A 698 -26.20 41.08 2.47
CA ASP A 698 -26.59 39.65 2.49
C ASP A 698 -25.41 38.70 2.25
N GLN A 699 -24.52 39.02 1.29
CA GLN A 699 -23.35 38.23 1.06
C GLN A 699 -22.38 38.24 2.26
N ALA A 700 -22.15 39.44 2.81
CA ALA A 700 -21.33 39.61 4.01
C ALA A 700 -21.90 38.84 5.21
N THR A 701 -23.21 38.93 5.43
CA THR A 701 -23.92 38.22 6.51
C THR A 701 -23.73 36.72 6.36
N LYS A 702 -23.94 36.18 5.16
CA LYS A 702 -23.80 34.75 4.89
C LYS A 702 -22.36 34.22 5.17
N VAL A 703 -21.34 35.00 4.80
CA VAL A 703 -19.95 34.66 5.10
C VAL A 703 -19.68 34.71 6.60
N VAL A 704 -20.17 35.77 7.28
CA VAL A 704 -19.97 35.98 8.73
C VAL A 704 -20.67 34.90 9.53
N ASP A 705 -21.92 34.56 9.21
CA ASP A 705 -22.68 33.49 9.91
C ASP A 705 -21.91 32.15 9.87
N GLY A 706 -21.18 31.87 8.78
CA GLY A 706 -20.37 30.69 8.67
C GLY A 706 -18.99 30.79 9.32
N THR A 707 -18.35 31.96 9.32
CA THR A 707 -17.03 32.15 9.95
C THR A 707 -17.12 32.46 11.43
N HIS A 708 -18.22 33.06 11.88
CA HIS A 708 -18.49 33.51 13.26
C HIS A 708 -19.87 33.01 13.73
N PRO A 709 -20.09 31.69 13.73
CA PRO A 709 -21.37 31.14 14.18
C PRO A 709 -21.66 31.58 15.64
N ALA A 710 -22.93 31.91 15.93
CA ALA A 710 -23.34 32.36 17.25
C ALA A 710 -23.11 31.29 18.36
N ASN A 711 -23.24 30.02 17.97
CA ASN A 711 -23.05 28.89 18.87
C ASN A 711 -22.04 27.93 18.20
N PRO A 712 -20.73 28.20 18.26
CA PRO A 712 -19.73 27.34 17.68
C PRO A 712 -19.71 25.99 18.41
N ARG A 713 -19.48 24.91 17.68
CA ARG A 713 -19.34 23.57 18.27
C ARG A 713 -18.09 23.51 19.14
N PRO A 714 -18.13 22.80 20.29
CA PRO A 714 -16.94 22.56 21.08
C PRO A 714 -15.88 21.79 20.25
N VAL A 715 -14.62 22.18 20.39
CA VAL A 715 -13.51 21.56 19.65
C VAL A 715 -12.41 21.14 20.59
N ILE A 716 -11.92 19.93 20.38
CA ILE A 716 -10.67 19.42 20.99
C ILE A 716 -9.64 19.25 19.88
N PHE A 717 -8.55 20.01 19.97
CA PHE A 717 -7.38 19.81 19.12
C PHE A 717 -6.48 18.74 19.73
N VAL A 718 -6.15 17.69 18.95
CA VAL A 718 -5.25 16.61 19.34
C VAL A 718 -3.89 16.88 18.74
N ALA A 719 -2.87 17.09 19.58
CA ALA A 719 -1.47 17.17 19.16
C ALA A 719 -0.71 15.92 19.62
N SER A 720 -0.01 15.29 18.71
CA SER A 720 0.69 14.02 18.96
C SER A 720 2.10 13.99 18.36
N SER A 721 2.94 13.10 18.87
CA SER A 721 4.35 13.00 18.48
C SER A 721 4.60 12.67 17.00
N ASP A 722 3.69 11.92 16.37
CA ASP A 722 3.76 11.59 14.94
C ASP A 722 3.60 12.82 14.04
N MET A 723 2.89 13.87 14.51
CA MET A 723 2.72 15.12 13.77
C MET A 723 4.04 15.87 13.56
N LEU A 724 5.05 15.63 14.39
CA LEU A 724 6.40 16.15 14.17
C LEU A 724 7.02 15.63 12.87
N GLN A 725 6.85 14.33 12.59
CA GLN A 725 7.36 13.71 11.37
C GLN A 725 6.55 14.08 10.14
N LYS A 726 5.27 14.41 10.31
CA LYS A 726 4.33 14.80 9.25
C LYS A 726 4.36 16.31 8.95
N ALA A 727 5.19 17.07 9.67
CA ALA A 727 5.26 18.53 9.54
C ALA A 727 5.58 19.01 8.12
N GLY A 728 6.40 18.28 7.38
CA GLY A 728 6.68 18.59 5.99
C GLY A 728 5.43 18.61 5.11
N TRP A 729 4.43 17.77 5.40
CA TRP A 729 3.18 17.74 4.67
C TRP A 729 2.20 18.81 5.16
N TRP A 730 1.83 18.84 6.44
CA TRP A 730 0.83 19.83 6.89
C TRP A 730 1.34 21.26 6.75
N SER A 731 2.65 21.52 6.85
CA SER A 731 3.20 22.85 6.57
C SER A 731 3.19 23.17 5.07
N TYR A 732 3.42 22.18 4.17
CA TYR A 732 3.29 22.37 2.73
C TYR A 732 1.88 22.81 2.36
N PHE A 733 0.84 22.16 2.88
CA PHE A 733 -0.54 22.57 2.64
C PHE A 733 -0.81 23.96 3.20
N GLY A 734 -0.33 24.25 4.40
CA GLY A 734 -0.50 25.55 5.06
C GLY A 734 0.25 26.70 4.38
N ASP A 735 1.38 26.45 3.72
CA ASP A 735 2.18 27.49 3.03
C ASP A 735 1.82 27.64 1.54
N TRP A 736 0.70 27.06 1.11
CA TRP A 736 0.30 27.05 -0.30
C TRP A 736 0.10 28.45 -0.85
N ASN A 737 0.79 28.75 -1.95
CA ASN A 737 0.67 29.99 -2.71
C ASN A 737 -0.21 29.76 -3.94
N PHE A 738 -1.37 30.39 -3.99
CA PHE A 738 -2.36 30.24 -5.06
C PHE A 738 -1.90 30.81 -6.39
N THR A 739 -1.04 31.84 -6.39
CA THR A 739 -0.51 32.47 -7.62
C THR A 739 0.50 31.56 -8.32
N ASN A 740 1.46 31.02 -7.55
CA ASN A 740 2.53 30.21 -8.08
C ASN A 740 2.19 28.71 -8.10
N GLN A 741 1.08 28.33 -7.50
CA GLN A 741 0.65 26.93 -7.29
C GLN A 741 1.79 26.05 -6.72
N SER A 742 2.44 26.56 -5.70
CA SER A 742 3.57 25.91 -5.03
C SER A 742 3.59 26.25 -3.53
N ALA A 743 4.29 25.45 -2.77
CA ALA A 743 4.52 25.69 -1.35
C ALA A 743 5.92 25.20 -0.95
N GLN A 744 6.39 25.66 0.20
CA GLN A 744 7.56 25.10 0.86
C GLN A 744 7.09 24.18 1.98
N ASN A 745 7.87 23.14 2.26
CA ASN A 745 7.68 22.26 3.40
C ASN A 745 8.69 22.61 4.50
N TYR A 746 8.23 22.58 5.72
CA TYR A 746 9.04 22.86 6.89
C TYR A 746 9.02 21.65 7.83
N ASN A 747 10.15 21.30 8.41
CA ASN A 747 10.31 20.05 9.17
C ASN A 747 10.82 20.29 10.58
N TYR A 748 10.49 19.34 11.46
CA TYR A 748 11.16 19.06 12.71
C TYR A 748 12.14 17.90 12.46
N TYR A 749 13.36 18.04 12.91
CA TYR A 749 14.34 16.94 12.92
C TYR A 749 14.55 16.53 14.38
N VAL A 750 14.09 15.34 14.71
CA VAL A 750 14.20 14.76 16.06
C VAL A 750 15.27 13.67 16.00
N PRO A 751 16.52 13.97 16.35
CA PRO A 751 17.58 12.97 16.41
C PRO A 751 17.34 11.99 17.56
N THR A 752 17.82 10.77 17.42
CA THR A 752 17.75 9.75 18.46
C THR A 752 18.81 9.94 19.57
N GLN A 753 19.74 10.87 19.36
CA GLN A 753 20.81 11.13 20.33
C GLN A 753 20.29 11.98 21.48
N GLN A 754 20.63 11.54 22.69
CA GLN A 754 20.39 12.27 23.94
C GLN A 754 21.71 12.47 24.67
N VAL A 755 21.78 13.51 25.49
CA VAL A 755 22.93 13.74 26.36
C VAL A 755 22.47 13.92 27.80
N VAL A 756 23.17 13.28 28.72
CA VAL A 756 22.99 13.49 30.15
C VAL A 756 23.97 14.59 30.58
N VAL A 757 23.44 15.65 31.22
CA VAL A 757 24.22 16.78 31.70
C VAL A 757 23.88 17.00 33.18
N GLU A 758 24.78 16.53 34.03
CA GLU A 758 24.62 16.70 35.46
C GLU A 758 24.80 18.17 35.89
N PRO A 759 24.25 18.61 37.03
CA PRO A 759 24.51 19.93 37.58
C PRO A 759 26.03 20.20 37.68
N ASN A 760 26.45 21.42 37.33
CA ASN A 760 27.84 21.84 37.26
C ASN A 760 28.71 21.06 36.26
N SER A 761 28.11 20.55 35.20
CA SER A 761 28.80 19.81 34.14
C SER A 761 28.51 20.39 32.73
N VAL A 762 29.26 19.91 31.75
CA VAL A 762 29.12 20.26 30.33
C VAL A 762 28.83 19.00 29.54
N GLY A 763 27.77 19.03 28.74
CA GLY A 763 27.42 17.99 27.77
C GLY A 763 27.64 18.46 26.34
N LYS A 764 28.11 17.58 25.47
CA LYS A 764 28.25 17.85 24.02
C LYS A 764 27.38 16.93 23.21
N LEU A 765 26.67 17.50 22.23
CA LEU A 765 25.81 16.80 21.26
C LEU A 765 26.33 17.02 19.85
N ASN A 766 26.58 15.92 19.14
CA ASN A 766 26.89 15.95 17.72
C ASN A 766 25.68 15.41 16.96
N LEU A 767 24.93 16.29 16.31
CA LEU A 767 23.69 15.92 15.61
C LEU A 767 23.96 15.69 14.15
N LEU A 768 23.86 14.45 13.73
CA LEU A 768 23.89 14.04 12.34
C LEU A 768 22.52 13.46 11.97
N ASN A 769 21.84 14.01 10.97
CA ASN A 769 20.62 13.42 10.46
C ASN A 769 20.87 12.63 9.15
N SER A 770 19.85 11.92 8.68
CA SER A 770 19.88 11.16 7.42
C SER A 770 20.10 12.04 6.17
N SER A 771 19.88 13.36 6.29
CA SER A 771 20.13 14.36 5.25
C SER A 771 21.55 14.97 5.32
N GLY A 772 22.36 14.50 6.26
CA GLY A 772 23.74 14.95 6.41
C GLY A 772 23.94 16.28 7.13
N LEU A 773 22.95 16.71 7.90
CA LEU A 773 23.01 17.96 8.64
C LEU A 773 23.74 17.73 9.96
N LEU A 774 24.86 18.40 10.14
CA LEU A 774 25.66 18.32 11.37
C LEU A 774 25.49 19.58 12.18
N VAL A 775 25.11 19.43 13.45
CA VAL A 775 25.09 20.50 14.45
C VAL A 775 25.85 20.03 15.69
N ASN A 776 26.82 20.81 16.15
CA ASN A 776 27.44 20.61 17.43
C ASN A 776 26.79 21.55 18.44
N ALA A 777 26.15 20.99 19.46
CA ALA A 777 25.59 21.75 20.57
C ALA A 777 26.34 21.44 21.86
N VAL A 778 26.61 22.46 22.65
CA VAL A 778 27.20 22.37 23.97
C VAL A 778 26.20 22.89 24.98
N ILE A 779 25.88 22.08 25.98
CA ILE A 779 25.03 22.44 27.10
C ILE A 779 25.91 22.55 28.34
N GLN A 780 25.94 23.72 28.96
CA GLN A 780 26.63 23.95 30.23
C GLN A 780 25.57 24.21 31.32
N ARG A 781 25.54 23.39 32.32
CA ARG A 781 24.63 23.48 33.44
C ARG A 781 25.34 23.96 34.71
N GLY A 782 24.86 25.05 35.32
CA GLY A 782 25.32 25.56 36.61
C GLY A 782 24.40 25.11 37.76
N GLU A 783 24.54 25.73 38.92
CA GLU A 783 23.63 25.54 40.07
C GLU A 783 22.32 26.34 39.85
N GLY A 784 21.18 25.66 39.84
CA GLY A 784 19.85 26.24 39.68
C GLY A 784 19.36 26.34 38.26
N ASN A 785 18.00 26.39 38.08
CA ASN A 785 17.33 26.34 36.79
C ASN A 785 17.67 27.50 35.84
N ASN A 786 18.10 28.64 36.33
CA ASN A 786 18.43 29.83 35.52
C ASN A 786 19.90 29.88 35.07
N SER A 787 20.68 28.87 35.38
CA SER A 787 22.12 28.85 35.10
C SER A 787 22.48 27.94 33.90
N THR A 788 21.51 27.30 33.29
CA THR A 788 21.77 26.48 32.09
C THR A 788 22.03 27.38 30.90
N THR A 789 23.18 27.18 30.25
CA THR A 789 23.56 27.83 29.00
C THR A 789 23.76 26.79 27.91
N ALA A 790 23.36 27.16 26.71
CA ALA A 790 23.60 26.32 25.54
C ALA A 790 24.10 27.17 24.39
N TYR A 791 25.06 26.66 23.64
CA TYR A 791 25.59 27.32 22.47
C TYR A 791 26.00 26.29 21.40
N THR A 792 26.07 26.74 20.16
CA THR A 792 26.64 25.93 19.09
C THR A 792 28.11 26.25 18.95
N GLU A 793 28.98 25.23 19.06
CA GLU A 793 30.38 25.41 18.66
C GLU A 793 30.39 25.56 17.13
N ALA A 794 30.90 26.73 16.69
CA ALA A 794 31.28 26.87 15.29
C ALA A 794 32.30 25.78 14.96
N LEU A 795 32.06 25.01 13.88
CA LEU A 795 33.01 24.05 13.34
C LEU A 795 34.22 24.82 12.74
N SER A 796 34.99 25.46 13.59
CA SER A 796 36.16 26.27 13.20
C SER A 796 37.31 25.47 12.56
N ALA A 797 37.21 24.16 12.59
CA ALA A 797 38.14 23.25 11.94
C ALA A 797 37.84 22.99 10.45
N TYR A 798 36.69 23.42 9.92
CA TYR A 798 36.30 23.19 8.55
C TYR A 798 36.19 24.50 7.77
N ASN A 799 37.35 25.08 7.48
CA ASN A 799 37.47 26.21 6.58
C ASN A 799 36.95 25.85 5.19
N ASN A 800 35.82 26.44 4.78
CA ASN A 800 35.29 26.55 3.38
C ASN A 800 35.26 25.28 2.53
N SER A 801 35.37 24.11 3.07
CA SER A 801 35.27 22.85 2.33
C SER A 801 34.03 22.08 2.77
N GLU A 802 33.34 21.52 1.80
CA GLU A 802 32.26 20.56 2.00
C GLU A 802 32.71 19.48 2.98
N ILE A 803 31.94 19.24 4.05
CA ILE A 803 32.20 18.11 4.93
C ILE A 803 31.79 16.86 4.17
N ILE A 804 32.77 16.04 3.81
CA ILE A 804 32.52 14.77 3.14
C ILE A 804 32.53 13.64 4.19
N LEU A 805 31.37 13.07 4.50
CA LEU A 805 31.25 11.87 5.31
C LEU A 805 30.83 10.71 4.38
N ASN A 806 31.60 9.64 4.33
CA ASN A 806 31.33 8.48 3.48
C ASN A 806 31.12 8.79 1.98
N GLY A 807 31.80 9.82 1.45
CA GLY A 807 31.72 10.20 0.05
C GLY A 807 30.53 11.11 -0.34
N THR A 808 29.72 11.55 0.64
CA THR A 808 28.59 12.46 0.41
C THR A 808 28.90 13.85 0.99
N PRO A 809 28.72 14.95 0.23
CA PRO A 809 28.91 16.29 0.75
C PRO A 809 27.79 16.69 1.70
N TYR A 810 28.13 17.33 2.82
CA TYR A 810 27.20 17.81 3.84
C TYR A 810 27.29 19.32 3.99
N ASN A 811 26.15 19.97 4.05
CA ASN A 811 26.05 21.39 4.37
C ASN A 811 25.69 21.56 5.85
N PRO A 812 26.47 22.32 6.65
CA PRO A 812 26.12 22.59 8.02
C PRO A 812 24.82 23.43 8.09
N LEU A 813 23.94 23.10 9.03
CA LEU A 813 22.76 23.91 9.31
C LEU A 813 23.16 25.19 10.02
N ASN A 814 22.72 26.32 9.50
CA ASN A 814 22.83 27.61 10.17
C ASN A 814 21.71 27.79 11.18
N ILE A 815 22.04 27.79 12.46
CA ILE A 815 21.11 27.99 13.58
C ILE A 815 21.01 29.46 13.90
N SER A 816 19.78 29.99 13.97
CA SER A 816 19.52 31.39 14.35
C SER A 816 19.30 31.55 15.84
N ASN A 817 18.74 30.51 16.49
CA ASN A 817 18.31 30.59 17.86
C ASN A 817 18.44 29.25 18.60
N ILE A 818 18.68 29.28 19.90
CA ILE A 818 18.71 28.11 20.78
C ILE A 818 17.70 28.34 21.90
N MET A 819 16.82 27.39 22.09
CA MET A 819 15.84 27.34 23.16
C MET A 819 16.11 26.14 24.06
N VAL A 820 16.25 26.39 25.38
CA VAL A 820 16.39 25.32 26.38
C VAL A 820 15.10 25.26 27.18
N ILE A 821 14.51 24.05 27.20
CA ILE A 821 13.26 23.77 27.91
C ILE A 821 13.58 22.69 28.93
N GLU A 822 13.37 22.94 30.20
CA GLU A 822 13.60 22.00 31.30
C GLU A 822 12.28 21.71 32.00
N ASN A 823 11.94 20.43 32.11
CA ASN A 823 10.69 19.98 32.74
C ASN A 823 9.44 20.74 32.25
N GLY A 824 9.37 21.00 30.93
CA GLY A 824 8.27 21.70 30.27
C GLY A 824 8.32 23.23 30.34
N TYR A 825 9.34 23.83 30.98
CA TYR A 825 9.48 25.30 31.10
C TYR A 825 10.60 25.80 30.22
N LEU A 826 10.38 26.89 29.50
CA LEU A 826 11.40 27.60 28.74
C LEU A 826 12.35 28.30 29.72
N VAL A 827 13.55 27.77 29.91
CA VAL A 827 14.56 28.34 30.81
C VAL A 827 15.52 29.29 30.10
N LYS A 828 15.70 29.13 28.79
CA LYS A 828 16.58 29.99 27.99
C LYS A 828 16.11 30.11 26.53
N ASN A 829 16.24 31.33 25.99
CA ASN A 829 16.03 31.64 24.59
C ASN A 829 17.14 32.61 24.15
N GLU A 830 18.08 32.17 23.34
CA GLU A 830 19.24 32.92 22.94
C GLU A 830 19.41 32.95 21.42
N SER A 831 19.56 34.15 20.89
CA SER A 831 19.93 34.33 19.47
C SER A 831 21.43 34.05 19.29
N VAL A 832 21.77 33.28 18.27
CA VAL A 832 23.16 32.88 17.95
C VAL A 832 23.86 33.91 17.05
N GLY A 833 23.32 35.14 16.91
CA GLY A 833 23.88 36.23 16.13
C GLY A 833 23.40 36.26 14.68
N ASP A 834 23.84 37.31 13.94
CA ASP A 834 23.47 37.51 12.53
C ASP A 834 24.14 36.51 11.57
N VAL A 835 23.67 35.27 11.57
CA VAL A 835 24.10 34.27 10.60
C VAL A 835 23.21 34.42 9.36
N LYS A 836 23.79 34.92 8.26
CA LYS A 836 23.05 34.96 6.97
C LYS A 836 22.57 33.57 6.60
N ASN A 837 21.25 33.45 6.28
CA ASN A 837 20.58 32.21 5.90
C ASN A 837 20.39 31.20 7.05
N ALA A 838 20.31 31.62 8.30
CA ALA A 838 19.99 30.77 9.43
C ALA A 838 18.47 30.49 9.43
N ASN A 839 18.09 29.27 9.05
CA ASN A 839 16.69 28.86 8.88
C ASN A 839 16.18 27.95 10.01
N TYR A 840 17.00 27.65 11.02
CA TYR A 840 16.68 26.69 12.06
C TYR A 840 16.87 27.24 13.47
N THR A 841 16.00 26.80 14.37
CA THR A 841 16.11 26.95 15.82
C THR A 841 16.40 25.59 16.44
N LEU A 842 17.38 25.52 17.34
CA LEU A 842 17.67 24.33 18.12
C LEU A 842 16.90 24.39 19.46
N PHE A 843 15.98 23.42 19.64
CA PHE A 843 15.32 23.17 20.91
C PHE A 843 16.08 22.06 21.65
N LEU A 844 16.40 22.31 22.93
CA LEU A 844 17.00 21.33 23.83
C LEU A 844 15.97 21.02 24.94
N MET A 845 15.31 19.89 24.78
CA MET A 845 14.27 19.42 25.71
C MET A 845 14.91 18.63 26.83
N GLY A 846 14.98 19.18 28.02
CA GLY A 846 15.61 18.61 29.22
C GLY A 846 14.59 17.99 30.18
N GLU A 847 14.77 16.74 30.51
CA GLU A 847 14.01 16.03 31.54
C GLU A 847 14.99 15.14 32.35
N ASN A 848 14.95 15.21 33.67
CA ASN A 848 15.79 14.39 34.57
C ASN A 848 17.30 14.40 34.17
N ASN A 849 17.87 15.57 33.95
CA ASN A 849 19.25 15.78 33.48
C ASN A 849 19.56 15.27 32.04
N THR A 850 18.60 14.73 31.36
CA THR A 850 18.75 14.25 29.96
C THR A 850 18.18 15.27 28.98
N TYR A 851 18.95 15.66 27.98
CA TYR A 851 18.53 16.62 26.96
C TYR A 851 18.37 15.92 25.62
N THR A 852 17.19 16.09 25.04
CA THR A 852 16.85 15.63 23.68
C THR A 852 16.84 16.85 22.75
N PRO A 853 17.66 16.88 21.70
CA PRO A 853 17.68 17.99 20.77
C PRO A 853 16.57 17.81 19.71
N ILE A 854 15.95 18.94 19.31
CA ILE A 854 15.01 19.01 18.19
C ILE A 854 15.41 20.21 17.34
N LEU A 855 15.73 20.00 16.06
CA LEU A 855 15.96 21.09 15.11
C LEU A 855 14.64 21.45 14.43
N ILE A 856 14.25 22.70 14.52
CA ILE A 856 12.97 23.20 14.04
C ILE A 856 13.23 24.30 13.02
N HIS A 857 12.63 24.20 11.84
CA HIS A 857 12.65 25.31 10.88
C HIS A 857 12.01 26.56 11.50
N ASN A 858 12.62 27.74 11.34
CA ASN A 858 12.21 28.99 12.02
C ASN A 858 10.73 29.34 11.80
N LYS A 859 10.15 28.98 10.67
CA LYS A 859 8.71 29.14 10.39
C LYS A 859 7.83 28.36 11.38
N LEU A 860 8.30 27.22 11.85
CA LEU A 860 7.59 26.37 12.80
C LEU A 860 7.97 26.66 14.26
N ALA A 861 9.09 27.31 14.54
CA ALA A 861 9.59 27.53 15.89
C ALA A 861 8.59 28.25 16.82
N ASN A 862 7.78 29.16 16.26
CA ASN A 862 6.73 29.89 16.95
C ASN A 862 5.31 29.51 16.49
N SER A 863 5.15 28.42 15.75
CA SER A 863 3.85 27.97 15.25
C SER A 863 2.90 27.57 16.40
N MET A 864 1.62 27.53 16.11
CA MET A 864 0.62 27.05 17.08
C MET A 864 0.97 25.66 17.58
N PHE A 865 1.32 24.74 16.66
CA PHE A 865 1.69 23.37 17.01
C PHE A 865 2.90 23.33 17.97
N THR A 866 3.97 24.06 17.67
CA THR A 866 5.15 24.15 18.58
C THR A 866 4.78 24.73 19.94
N LYS A 867 3.98 25.82 19.96
CA LYS A 867 3.53 26.46 21.21
C LYS A 867 2.74 25.51 22.10
N LEU A 868 1.84 24.73 21.52
CA LEU A 868 1.02 23.80 22.28
C LEU A 868 1.80 22.52 22.62
N TYR A 869 2.34 21.84 21.63
CA TYR A 869 2.93 20.51 21.81
C TYR A 869 4.28 20.52 22.50
N LEU A 870 5.19 21.43 22.11
CA LEU A 870 6.55 21.46 22.67
C LEU A 870 6.69 22.44 23.84
N LEU A 871 5.98 23.58 23.82
CA LEU A 871 6.10 24.61 24.85
C LEU A 871 4.94 24.59 25.88
N GLY A 872 4.07 23.55 25.82
CA GLY A 872 3.01 23.36 26.84
C GLY A 872 1.97 24.46 26.92
N GLY A 873 1.80 25.29 25.86
CA GLY A 873 0.78 26.34 25.78
C GLY A 873 0.97 27.50 26.74
N ALA A 874 2.20 27.78 27.16
CA ALA A 874 2.48 28.84 28.13
C ALA A 874 2.03 30.23 27.65
N ASN A 875 1.56 31.08 28.58
CA ASN A 875 1.20 32.49 28.36
C ASN A 875 0.12 32.74 27.30
N GLN A 876 -0.90 31.89 27.23
CA GLN A 876 -2.07 32.07 26.36
C GLN A 876 -3.30 31.40 26.99
N ASP A 877 -4.51 31.85 26.66
CA ASP A 877 -5.78 31.37 27.17
C ASP A 877 -6.78 30.92 26.07
N VAL A 878 -6.37 31.05 24.80
CA VAL A 878 -7.15 30.59 23.64
C VAL A 878 -7.25 29.06 23.59
N TYR A 879 -6.23 28.37 24.09
CA TYR A 879 -6.20 26.92 24.22
C TYR A 879 -5.99 26.52 25.67
N THR A 880 -6.80 25.60 26.17
CA THR A 880 -6.62 25.00 27.50
C THR A 880 -6.27 23.54 27.37
N MET A 881 -5.13 23.11 27.92
CA MET A 881 -4.77 21.70 28.01
C MET A 881 -5.77 21.02 28.96
N VAL A 882 -6.50 20.01 28.47
CA VAL A 882 -7.51 19.30 29.25
C VAL A 882 -7.08 17.89 29.63
N HIS A 883 -6.18 17.31 28.85
CA HIS A 883 -5.62 15.98 29.12
C HIS A 883 -4.26 15.81 28.46
N MET A 884 -3.41 14.96 29.04
CA MET A 884 -2.09 14.65 28.53
C MET A 884 -1.74 13.19 28.85
N GLU A 885 -1.33 12.48 27.83
CA GLU A 885 -0.70 11.15 27.88
C GLU A 885 0.69 11.21 27.26
N ASN A 886 1.50 10.16 27.39
CA ASN A 886 2.83 10.13 26.79
C ASN A 886 2.78 10.32 25.28
N GLY A 887 3.26 11.45 24.79
CA GLY A 887 3.30 11.80 23.36
C GLY A 887 1.99 12.30 22.76
N VAL A 888 0.93 12.49 23.57
CA VAL A 888 -0.38 13.03 23.12
C VAL A 888 -0.86 14.10 24.08
N SER A 889 -1.29 15.24 23.58
CA SER A 889 -1.91 16.31 24.37
C SER A 889 -3.22 16.78 23.75
N LEU A 890 -4.23 16.96 24.60
CA LEU A 890 -5.58 17.37 24.23
C LEU A 890 -5.83 18.82 24.63
N TRP A 891 -6.23 19.63 23.67
CA TRP A 891 -6.42 21.07 23.83
C TRP A 891 -7.84 21.47 23.51
N LYS A 892 -8.55 21.96 24.52
CA LYS A 892 -9.86 22.60 24.31
C LYS A 892 -9.65 23.98 23.72
N VAL A 893 -10.39 24.30 22.66
CA VAL A 893 -10.37 25.63 22.02
C VAL A 893 -11.39 26.54 22.68
N ASN A 894 -10.95 27.70 23.17
CA ASN A 894 -11.79 28.70 23.86
C ASN A 894 -12.12 29.82 22.88
N PHE A 895 -13.19 29.66 22.11
CA PHE A 895 -13.60 30.64 21.09
C PHE A 895 -13.99 32.02 21.64
N ASP A 896 -14.40 32.11 22.91
CA ASP A 896 -14.69 33.34 23.63
C ASP A 896 -13.46 34.20 23.95
N LYS A 897 -12.28 33.63 23.81
CA LYS A 897 -11.00 34.31 24.00
C LYS A 897 -10.37 34.87 22.74
N ILE A 898 -10.94 34.57 21.55
CA ILE A 898 -10.45 35.12 20.29
C ILE A 898 -10.63 36.65 20.26
N GLY A 899 -9.52 37.36 19.97
CA GLY A 899 -9.51 38.82 19.90
C GLY A 899 -9.45 39.55 21.27
N GLY A 900 -9.49 38.82 22.36
CA GLY A 900 -9.27 39.32 23.69
C GLY A 900 -7.78 39.52 23.96
N GLY A 901 -7.19 40.65 23.52
CA GLY A 901 -5.79 40.93 23.75
C GLY A 901 -5.43 40.88 25.22
N THR A 902 -4.70 39.90 25.67
CA THR A 902 -4.01 39.95 26.96
C THR A 902 -2.87 40.93 26.83
N SER A 903 -3.02 42.13 27.38
CA SER A 903 -1.88 42.91 27.82
C SER A 903 -1.04 42.01 28.71
N PRO A 904 0.32 41.98 28.54
CA PRO A 904 1.18 41.18 29.40
C PRO A 904 1.06 41.76 30.82
N THR A 905 0.21 41.14 31.63
CA THR A 905 0.25 41.40 33.10
C THR A 905 1.56 40.79 33.58
N ASN A 906 2.53 41.68 33.87
CA ASN A 906 3.67 41.39 34.72
C ASN A 906 3.15 40.91 36.09
N THR A 907 2.89 39.64 36.20
CA THR A 907 2.78 38.96 37.49
C THR A 907 4.12 38.22 37.74
N THR A 908 5.09 38.96 38.23
CA THR A 908 6.03 38.42 39.19
C THR A 908 5.26 37.84 40.35
N ASN A 909 5.00 36.58 40.37
CA ASN A 909 4.56 35.85 41.53
C ASN A 909 5.55 34.75 41.83
N ASN A 910 6.34 35.05 42.89
CA ASN A 910 6.99 34.07 43.74
C ASN A 910 6.06 32.92 44.11
N ARG A 911 6.37 31.73 43.63
CA ARG A 911 6.33 30.50 44.43
C ARG A 911 7.04 29.36 43.71
#